data_33393becf26026381d0c028247836979
#
_entry.id   33393becf26026381d0c028247836979
#
_cell.length_a   1.000
_cell.length_b   1.000
_cell.length_c   1.000
_cell.angle_alpha   90.00
_cell.angle_beta   90.00
_cell.angle_gamma   90.00
#
_symmetry.space_group_name_H-M   'P 1'
#
loop_
_entity.id
_entity.type
_entity.pdbx_description
1 polymer ?
#
loop_
_entity_poly.entity_id
_entity_poly.type
_entity_poly.pdbx_seq_one_letter_code
_entity_poly.pdbx_strand_id
1 'polypeptide(L)'
;MEKIGQVLLDDTLYPGKDLYTDGAIEDEMLEIARNYREEEWNQVIAERASWPILYHFSHIRENILSWLPFTGEENVLEIGSGCGAVTGALCKKAKQVTCIELSRKRSHINAWRHRNCDNLKILMGNFQDVEKTLTEKYDYITLIGVFEYGEAYIQSDTPYVDFLKIISKHLKPDGKIVLAIENRLGLKYWAGCTEDHFGTLFEGLEGYPTTKGVKTFSRKEFMQILSDAGDLQAEWYYPFPDYKLPMTVYSDRRLPLKGELNRLETNYDRLRLQLFQESSVYDTLLANEMYPDFANSFLLLISKEKMETSTVYAKFSNERAPEFSIITEICENNKNEKIVRKVPTDIRAEAHIKTLPKIEEELSGFYGREGLKLNACRTEADGAVLEYLDGETLEARLDSLLEQGKLEELEKLLFIYIDKVRRIHAGEMFFKTPEFTGVFGDVPLGENYRCSGISNIDLVPANILLQDCGVSVIDYEWTFRFPIPCNFILYRMIHYYLESDGKRAVLRKLDFYKKAGISEEELEIYAEMERNFQKYMEGSHVPLRSMYDEVSPGKVDVMAYYDRIRAAFALRRLQIFYDRGSDFSETDSAVYPMARSGLDLCIAVPDDVQRLRLDPGEAAGGLILKKLTFENGKAAVFTSNGFPMGEGRYYFGGGDPQFVIDSIPENAGKLHVEIEVMKETEAQDAFWKSFSKISSEKDQEIQRLNRQIHEMENTKAWKLYRSIKKK
;
A
#
# COMPACT_ATOMS: atom_id res chain seq x y z
N MET A 1 37.75 -22.09 -6.36
CA MET A 1 36.77 -21.79 -7.41
C MET A 1 35.79 -22.92 -7.54
N GLU A 2 34.51 -22.61 -7.48
CA GLU A 2 33.38 -23.56 -7.61
C GLU A 2 32.53 -23.13 -8.83
N LYS A 3 31.77 -24.07 -9.43
CA LYS A 3 30.87 -23.76 -10.54
C LYS A 3 29.47 -24.30 -10.19
N ILE A 4 28.44 -23.43 -10.25
CA ILE A 4 27.04 -23.79 -10.10
C ILE A 4 26.33 -23.47 -11.42
N GLY A 5 25.90 -24.49 -12.16
CA GLY A 5 25.42 -24.30 -13.53
C GLY A 5 26.49 -23.68 -14.42
N GLN A 6 26.22 -22.48 -14.96
CA GLN A 6 27.20 -21.69 -15.74
C GLN A 6 27.94 -20.65 -14.89
N VAL A 7 27.47 -20.35 -13.68
CA VAL A 7 28.02 -19.31 -12.81
C VAL A 7 29.34 -19.74 -12.19
N LEU A 8 30.34 -18.86 -12.23
CA LEU A 8 31.65 -19.05 -11.59
C LEU A 8 31.67 -18.38 -10.21
N LEU A 9 31.99 -19.15 -9.16
CA LEU A 9 32.19 -18.65 -7.81
C LEU A 9 33.69 -18.74 -7.44
N ASP A 10 34.21 -17.61 -6.99
CA ASP A 10 35.61 -17.49 -6.55
C ASP A 10 35.64 -17.20 -5.05
N ASP A 11 36.06 -18.18 -4.27
CA ASP A 11 36.14 -18.13 -2.82
C ASP A 11 37.56 -17.87 -2.28
N THR A 12 38.46 -17.43 -3.14
CA THR A 12 39.87 -17.21 -2.79
C THR A 12 40.06 -16.24 -1.63
N LEU A 13 39.21 -15.21 -1.56
CA LEU A 13 39.24 -14.16 -0.53
C LEU A 13 38.13 -14.28 0.52
N TYR A 14 37.44 -15.42 0.53
CA TYR A 14 36.42 -15.68 1.54
C TYR A 14 37.04 -15.90 2.94
N PRO A 15 36.58 -15.19 3.99
CA PRO A 15 37.21 -15.21 5.31
C PRO A 15 36.98 -16.51 6.11
N GLY A 16 36.30 -17.50 5.52
CA GLY A 16 36.04 -18.80 6.15
C GLY A 16 34.77 -18.86 7.04
N LYS A 17 34.10 -17.72 7.22
CA LYS A 17 32.81 -17.61 7.92
C LYS A 17 31.98 -16.48 7.33
N ASP A 18 30.66 -16.63 7.36
CA ASP A 18 29.75 -15.55 7.02
C ASP A 18 29.71 -14.51 8.16
N LEU A 19 29.97 -13.26 7.80
CA LEU A 19 29.98 -12.12 8.72
C LEU A 19 28.64 -11.40 8.75
N TYR A 20 27.76 -11.69 7.78
CA TYR A 20 26.42 -11.16 7.66
C TYR A 20 25.46 -12.28 7.25
N THR A 21 24.30 -12.39 7.92
CA THR A 21 23.28 -13.40 7.65
C THR A 21 21.92 -12.98 8.19
N ASP A 22 20.85 -13.34 7.51
CA ASP A 22 19.47 -13.22 8.00
C ASP A 22 19.03 -14.45 8.82
N GLY A 23 19.95 -15.37 9.11
CA GLY A 23 19.68 -16.54 9.94
C GLY A 23 19.13 -17.73 9.16
N ALA A 24 18.23 -18.48 9.80
CA ALA A 24 17.70 -19.75 9.27
C ALA A 24 16.89 -19.60 7.97
N ILE A 25 16.31 -18.42 7.73
CA ILE A 25 15.52 -18.15 6.49
C ILE A 25 16.37 -18.28 5.22
N GLU A 26 17.68 -18.06 5.31
CA GLU A 26 18.58 -18.25 4.15
C GLU A 26 18.69 -19.72 3.72
N ASP A 27 18.45 -20.69 4.61
CA ASP A 27 18.42 -22.10 4.24
C ASP A 27 17.16 -22.39 3.39
N GLU A 28 16.02 -21.86 3.76
CA GLU A 28 14.79 -21.95 2.97
C GLU A 28 14.94 -21.25 1.60
N MET A 29 15.53 -20.04 1.59
CA MET A 29 15.81 -19.33 0.36
C MET A 29 16.73 -20.12 -0.58
N LEU A 30 17.73 -20.84 -0.04
CA LEU A 30 18.59 -21.72 -0.83
C LEU A 30 17.82 -22.92 -1.41
N GLU A 31 16.90 -23.50 -0.66
CA GLU A 31 16.01 -24.55 -1.15
C GLU A 31 15.10 -24.06 -2.26
N ILE A 32 14.52 -22.86 -2.11
CA ILE A 32 13.70 -22.23 -3.15
C ILE A 32 14.53 -22.04 -4.42
N ALA A 33 15.72 -21.45 -4.34
CA ALA A 33 16.59 -21.22 -5.49
C ALA A 33 17.01 -22.50 -6.22
N ARG A 34 17.13 -23.61 -5.51
CA ARG A 34 17.49 -24.94 -6.06
C ARG A 34 16.33 -25.64 -6.74
N ASN A 35 15.16 -25.61 -6.11
CA ASN A 35 14.04 -26.51 -6.42
C ASN A 35 12.97 -25.87 -7.30
N TYR A 36 12.90 -24.54 -7.35
CA TYR A 36 11.90 -23.80 -8.13
C TYR A 36 12.56 -23.00 -9.25
N ARG A 37 11.83 -22.81 -10.36
CA ARG A 37 12.24 -21.95 -11.48
C ARG A 37 11.76 -20.52 -11.23
N GLU A 38 12.31 -19.55 -11.95
CA GLU A 38 11.98 -18.14 -11.84
C GLU A 38 10.47 -17.87 -12.03
N GLU A 39 9.84 -18.58 -12.96
CA GLU A 39 8.41 -18.44 -13.26
C GLU A 39 7.50 -18.91 -12.11
N GLU A 40 8.03 -19.75 -11.20
CA GLU A 40 7.30 -20.31 -10.06
C GLU A 40 7.46 -19.44 -8.79
N TRP A 41 8.42 -18.51 -8.75
CA TRP A 41 8.73 -17.75 -7.53
C TRP A 41 7.59 -16.87 -7.05
N ASN A 42 6.80 -16.27 -7.95
CA ASN A 42 5.65 -15.46 -7.53
C ASN A 42 4.66 -16.26 -6.69
N GLN A 43 4.35 -17.50 -7.12
CA GLN A 43 3.49 -18.40 -6.39
C GLN A 43 4.12 -18.82 -5.05
N VAL A 44 5.41 -19.13 -5.04
CA VAL A 44 6.15 -19.51 -3.81
C VAL A 44 6.16 -18.36 -2.81
N ILE A 45 6.35 -17.09 -3.26
CA ILE A 45 6.27 -15.92 -2.41
C ILE A 45 4.89 -15.81 -1.75
N ALA A 46 3.82 -15.98 -2.54
CA ALA A 46 2.45 -15.94 -2.03
C ALA A 46 2.16 -17.04 -1.00
N GLU A 47 2.64 -18.25 -1.26
CA GLU A 47 2.47 -19.41 -0.36
C GLU A 47 3.26 -19.27 0.95
N ARG A 48 4.46 -18.70 0.92
CA ARG A 48 5.32 -18.54 2.10
C ARG A 48 4.94 -17.34 2.95
N ALA A 49 4.33 -16.32 2.37
CA ALA A 49 3.88 -15.08 3.03
C ALA A 49 4.95 -14.49 3.98
N SER A 50 6.20 -14.44 3.53
CA SER A 50 7.36 -14.06 4.34
C SER A 50 8.07 -12.87 3.70
N TRP A 51 8.32 -11.81 4.51
CA TRP A 51 9.02 -10.62 4.02
C TRP A 51 10.41 -10.92 3.42
N PRO A 52 11.32 -11.69 4.05
CA PRO A 52 12.61 -11.97 3.43
C PRO A 52 12.49 -12.70 2.09
N ILE A 53 11.53 -13.61 1.94
CA ILE A 53 11.30 -14.32 0.67
C ILE A 53 10.75 -13.36 -0.37
N LEU A 54 9.76 -12.53 -0.04
CA LEU A 54 9.24 -11.48 -0.91
C LEU A 54 10.36 -10.51 -1.33
N TYR A 55 11.13 -10.00 -0.38
CA TYR A 55 12.20 -9.03 -0.61
C TYR A 55 13.28 -9.57 -1.55
N HIS A 56 13.69 -10.82 -1.39
CA HIS A 56 14.78 -11.37 -2.16
C HIS A 56 14.35 -11.98 -3.50
N PHE A 57 13.14 -12.53 -3.63
CA PHE A 57 12.71 -13.27 -4.82
C PHE A 57 11.74 -12.52 -5.73
N SER A 58 11.13 -11.42 -5.28
CA SER A 58 10.20 -10.66 -6.12
C SER A 58 10.89 -10.09 -7.35
N HIS A 59 10.29 -10.29 -8.52
CA HIS A 59 10.72 -9.67 -9.77
C HIS A 59 10.65 -8.13 -9.74
N ILE A 60 9.82 -7.56 -8.86
CA ILE A 60 9.70 -6.09 -8.67
C ILE A 60 11.02 -5.48 -8.23
N ARG A 61 11.90 -6.25 -7.59
CA ARG A 61 13.28 -5.82 -7.25
C ARG A 61 14.07 -5.40 -8.49
N GLU A 62 13.85 -6.05 -9.62
CA GLU A 62 14.55 -5.75 -10.87
C GLU A 62 14.13 -4.39 -11.47
N ASN A 63 12.97 -3.85 -11.08
CA ASN A 63 12.47 -2.55 -11.56
C ASN A 63 13.44 -1.40 -11.29
N ILE A 64 14.27 -1.50 -10.25
CA ILE A 64 15.25 -0.46 -9.92
C ILE A 64 16.29 -0.25 -11.03
N LEU A 65 16.59 -1.28 -11.83
CA LEU A 65 17.61 -1.29 -12.88
C LEU A 65 17.05 -1.53 -14.29
N SER A 66 15.85 -2.08 -14.43
CA SER A 66 15.32 -2.59 -15.70
C SER A 66 15.11 -1.53 -16.78
N TRP A 67 14.94 -0.26 -16.41
CA TRP A 67 14.76 0.89 -17.29
C TRP A 67 16.08 1.54 -17.74
N LEU A 68 17.22 1.17 -17.15
CA LEU A 68 18.51 1.73 -17.53
C LEU A 68 18.86 1.36 -18.98
N PRO A 69 19.48 2.29 -19.72
CA PRO A 69 19.72 2.15 -21.16
C PRO A 69 20.95 1.30 -21.46
N PHE A 70 20.92 0.01 -21.14
CA PHE A 70 21.95 -0.93 -21.51
C PHE A 70 21.90 -1.24 -23.02
N THR A 71 23.07 -1.43 -23.62
CA THR A 71 23.24 -1.79 -25.05
C THR A 71 23.56 -3.28 -25.25
N GLY A 72 23.86 -4.02 -24.18
CA GLY A 72 24.29 -5.41 -24.21
C GLY A 72 25.80 -5.58 -24.32
N GLU A 73 26.59 -4.49 -24.34
CA GLU A 73 28.06 -4.52 -24.44
C GLU A 73 28.74 -4.13 -23.12
N GLU A 74 28.02 -3.82 -22.10
CA GLU A 74 28.52 -3.31 -20.83
C GLU A 74 29.14 -4.41 -19.95
N ASN A 75 30.24 -4.07 -19.29
CA ASN A 75 30.76 -4.80 -18.14
C ASN A 75 30.28 -4.14 -16.88
N VAL A 76 29.61 -4.91 -16.00
CA VAL A 76 28.97 -4.43 -14.77
C VAL A 76 29.65 -5.05 -13.56
N LEU A 77 29.89 -4.23 -12.52
CA LEU A 77 30.31 -4.67 -11.20
C LEU A 77 29.14 -4.45 -10.23
N GLU A 78 28.60 -5.52 -9.66
CA GLU A 78 27.60 -5.46 -8.60
C GLU A 78 28.27 -5.66 -7.23
N ILE A 79 28.26 -4.62 -6.38
CA ILE A 79 28.82 -4.67 -5.03
C ILE A 79 27.71 -4.97 -4.05
N GLY A 80 27.88 -6.04 -3.21
CA GLY A 80 26.88 -6.50 -2.27
C GLY A 80 25.67 -7.14 -2.95
N SER A 81 25.92 -8.09 -3.85
CA SER A 81 24.85 -8.74 -4.64
C SER A 81 23.83 -9.53 -3.81
N GLY A 82 24.15 -9.84 -2.55
CA GLY A 82 23.28 -10.58 -1.65
C GLY A 82 22.79 -11.89 -2.25
N CYS A 83 21.49 -12.14 -2.14
CA CYS A 83 20.80 -13.30 -2.73
C CYS A 83 20.49 -13.14 -4.24
N GLY A 84 21.04 -12.14 -4.91
CA GLY A 84 20.86 -11.91 -6.34
C GLY A 84 19.53 -11.29 -6.74
N ALA A 85 18.93 -10.46 -5.88
CA ALA A 85 17.62 -9.87 -6.13
C ALA A 85 17.56 -8.98 -7.39
N VAL A 86 18.68 -8.35 -7.76
CA VAL A 86 18.78 -7.49 -8.96
C VAL A 86 19.81 -8.01 -9.98
N THR A 87 20.59 -9.03 -9.62
CA THR A 87 21.61 -9.65 -10.49
C THR A 87 20.99 -10.15 -11.81
N GLY A 88 19.76 -10.69 -11.75
CA GLY A 88 19.04 -11.19 -12.93
C GLY A 88 18.79 -10.12 -13.97
N ALA A 89 18.40 -8.91 -13.58
CA ALA A 89 18.22 -7.78 -14.49
C ALA A 89 19.53 -7.39 -15.18
N LEU A 90 20.64 -7.43 -14.46
CA LEU A 90 21.97 -7.15 -15.01
C LEU A 90 22.40 -8.24 -16.01
N CYS A 91 22.23 -9.51 -15.65
CA CYS A 91 22.60 -10.63 -16.53
C CYS A 91 21.82 -10.64 -17.86
N LYS A 92 20.54 -10.21 -17.82
CA LYS A 92 19.68 -10.11 -19.02
C LYS A 92 20.11 -8.99 -19.96
N LYS A 93 20.82 -7.96 -19.47
CA LYS A 93 21.06 -6.70 -20.18
C LYS A 93 22.54 -6.41 -20.46
N ALA A 94 23.47 -6.94 -19.69
CA ALA A 94 24.88 -6.65 -19.78
C ALA A 94 25.68 -7.79 -20.46
N LYS A 95 26.83 -7.47 -21.03
CA LYS A 95 27.78 -8.45 -21.61
C LYS A 95 28.40 -9.33 -20.54
N GLN A 96 28.82 -8.74 -19.42
CA GLN A 96 29.49 -9.42 -18.32
C GLN A 96 29.05 -8.79 -16.98
N VAL A 97 28.74 -9.63 -16.01
CA VAL A 97 28.40 -9.22 -14.64
C VAL A 97 29.40 -9.87 -13.68
N THR A 98 30.05 -9.04 -12.88
CA THR A 98 30.91 -9.46 -11.79
C THR A 98 30.26 -9.03 -10.48
N CYS A 99 29.94 -9.97 -9.59
CA CYS A 99 29.40 -9.70 -8.28
C CYS A 99 30.47 -9.79 -7.19
N ILE A 100 30.39 -8.94 -6.17
CA ILE A 100 31.15 -9.08 -4.92
C ILE A 100 30.14 -9.31 -3.80
N GLU A 101 30.32 -10.40 -3.04
CA GLU A 101 29.43 -10.74 -1.92
C GLU A 101 30.25 -11.32 -0.74
N LEU A 102 29.94 -10.84 0.47
CA LEU A 102 30.65 -11.23 1.69
C LEU A 102 30.21 -12.61 2.21
N SER A 103 28.94 -12.97 2.05
CA SER A 103 28.36 -14.21 2.53
C SER A 103 28.46 -15.33 1.48
N ARG A 104 29.00 -16.47 1.89
CA ARG A 104 29.04 -17.68 1.07
C ARG A 104 27.63 -18.21 0.78
N LYS A 105 26.76 -18.23 1.81
CA LYS A 105 25.40 -18.73 1.65
C LYS A 105 24.60 -17.88 0.66
N ARG A 106 24.65 -16.57 0.76
CA ARG A 106 23.99 -15.65 -0.19
C ARG A 106 24.56 -15.77 -1.60
N SER A 107 25.88 -15.89 -1.74
CA SER A 107 26.52 -16.16 -3.04
C SER A 107 26.01 -17.44 -3.69
N HIS A 108 25.79 -18.51 -2.90
CA HIS A 108 25.20 -19.74 -3.39
C HIS A 108 23.73 -19.56 -3.80
N ILE A 109 22.93 -18.81 -3.04
CA ILE A 109 21.53 -18.51 -3.42
C ILE A 109 21.52 -17.76 -4.75
N ASN A 110 22.35 -16.71 -4.92
CA ASN A 110 22.48 -15.96 -6.14
C ASN A 110 22.90 -16.86 -7.32
N ALA A 111 23.92 -17.70 -7.13
CA ALA A 111 24.39 -18.61 -8.19
C ALA A 111 23.34 -19.65 -8.60
N TRP A 112 22.56 -20.21 -7.65
CA TRP A 112 21.49 -21.15 -7.97
C TRP A 112 20.32 -20.49 -8.70
N ARG A 113 19.97 -19.27 -8.33
CA ARG A 113 18.94 -18.47 -9.04
C ARG A 113 19.33 -18.26 -10.50
N HIS A 114 20.57 -17.87 -10.74
CA HIS A 114 21.07 -17.47 -12.04
C HIS A 114 21.96 -18.53 -12.71
N ARG A 115 21.77 -19.82 -12.34
CA ARG A 115 22.59 -20.96 -12.79
C ARG A 115 22.73 -21.13 -14.31
N ASN A 116 21.81 -20.54 -15.08
CA ASN A 116 21.82 -20.57 -16.54
C ASN A 116 22.56 -19.36 -17.17
N CYS A 117 22.95 -18.36 -16.40
CA CYS A 117 23.68 -17.17 -16.90
C CYS A 117 25.15 -17.52 -17.12
N ASP A 118 25.61 -17.45 -18.34
CA ASP A 118 27.00 -17.71 -18.72
C ASP A 118 27.91 -16.49 -18.59
N ASN A 119 27.31 -15.32 -18.35
CA ASN A 119 27.97 -14.03 -18.19
C ASN A 119 28.13 -13.59 -16.73
N LEU A 120 27.89 -14.47 -15.75
CA LEU A 120 27.94 -14.16 -14.31
C LEU A 120 29.16 -14.76 -13.62
N LYS A 121 29.90 -13.93 -12.88
CA LYS A 121 30.96 -14.32 -11.96
C LYS A 121 30.71 -13.72 -10.58
N ILE A 122 30.87 -14.51 -9.50
CA ILE A 122 30.71 -14.06 -8.11
C ILE A 122 32.03 -14.21 -7.37
N LEU A 123 32.56 -13.11 -6.83
CA LEU A 123 33.75 -13.03 -5.99
C LEU A 123 33.32 -12.96 -4.52
N MET A 124 33.63 -14.01 -3.77
CA MET A 124 33.29 -14.08 -2.34
C MET A 124 34.39 -13.45 -1.49
N GLY A 125 34.05 -12.43 -0.70
CA GLY A 125 34.99 -11.78 0.20
C GLY A 125 34.61 -10.37 0.58
N ASN A 126 35.35 -9.77 1.50
CA ASN A 126 35.18 -8.37 1.85
C ASN A 126 35.54 -7.48 0.66
N PHE A 127 34.72 -6.46 0.39
CA PHE A 127 34.95 -5.52 -0.70
C PHE A 127 36.35 -4.92 -0.70
N GLN A 128 36.88 -4.48 0.47
CA GLN A 128 38.20 -3.90 0.59
C GLN A 128 39.35 -4.84 0.18
N ASP A 129 39.16 -6.15 0.26
CA ASP A 129 40.18 -7.12 -0.14
C ASP A 129 40.02 -7.53 -1.60
N VAL A 130 38.78 -7.73 -2.03
CA VAL A 130 38.45 -8.12 -3.40
C VAL A 130 38.76 -7.00 -4.39
N GLU A 131 38.47 -5.73 -4.06
CA GLU A 131 38.68 -4.57 -4.95
C GLU A 131 40.13 -4.42 -5.39
N LYS A 132 41.11 -4.77 -4.51
CA LYS A 132 42.53 -4.72 -4.81
C LYS A 132 42.99 -5.72 -5.89
N THR A 133 42.16 -6.75 -6.13
CA THR A 133 42.43 -7.77 -7.15
C THR A 133 41.75 -7.47 -8.48
N LEU A 134 40.85 -6.48 -8.51
CA LEU A 134 40.17 -6.08 -9.74
C LEU A 134 41.10 -5.33 -10.67
N THR A 135 41.33 -5.88 -11.86
CA THR A 135 42.15 -5.28 -12.91
C THR A 135 41.29 -4.63 -14.01
N GLU A 136 40.04 -5.00 -14.08
CA GLU A 136 39.09 -4.54 -15.10
C GLU A 136 38.46 -3.19 -14.73
N LYS A 137 37.93 -2.49 -15.75
CA LYS A 137 37.16 -1.28 -15.63
C LYS A 137 35.74 -1.57 -16.11
N TYR A 138 34.76 -0.96 -15.42
CA TYR A 138 33.34 -1.23 -15.58
C TYR A 138 32.62 -0.04 -16.20
N ASP A 139 31.62 -0.33 -17.02
CA ASP A 139 30.70 0.68 -17.56
C ASP A 139 29.69 1.11 -16.49
N TYR A 140 29.24 0.14 -15.70
CA TYR A 140 28.36 0.40 -14.53
C TYR A 140 28.92 -0.31 -13.29
N ILE A 141 28.80 0.38 -12.14
CA ILE A 141 29.02 -0.21 -10.82
C ILE A 141 27.75 0.02 -9.99
N THR A 142 27.13 -1.05 -9.50
CA THR A 142 25.88 -0.97 -8.76
C THR A 142 26.08 -1.17 -7.25
N LEU A 143 25.40 -0.33 -6.44
CA LEU A 143 25.32 -0.41 -4.99
C LEU A 143 23.85 -0.22 -4.58
N ILE A 144 23.12 -1.31 -4.49
CA ILE A 144 21.65 -1.27 -4.22
C ILE A 144 21.41 -1.74 -2.78
N GLY A 145 21.23 -0.79 -1.84
CA GLY A 145 21.09 -1.10 -0.42
C GLY A 145 22.39 -1.60 0.22
N VAL A 146 23.51 -0.92 -0.07
CA VAL A 146 24.86 -1.31 0.36
C VAL A 146 25.66 -0.13 0.90
N PHE A 147 25.46 1.06 0.36
CA PHE A 147 26.28 2.22 0.69
C PHE A 147 26.12 2.66 2.14
N GLU A 148 24.97 2.46 2.74
CA GLU A 148 24.67 2.71 4.17
C GLU A 148 25.60 1.97 5.13
N TYR A 149 26.16 0.84 4.72
CA TYR A 149 27.12 0.04 5.49
C TYR A 149 28.57 0.51 5.33
N GLY A 150 28.83 1.67 4.75
CA GLY A 150 30.16 2.19 4.45
C GLY A 150 31.10 2.22 5.66
N GLU A 151 30.61 2.55 6.88
CA GLU A 151 31.40 2.52 8.13
C GLU A 151 31.89 1.09 8.48
N ALA A 152 31.12 0.06 8.13
CA ALA A 152 31.52 -1.32 8.37
C ALA A 152 32.54 -1.84 7.37
N TYR A 153 32.51 -1.34 6.15
CA TYR A 153 33.37 -1.79 5.04
C TYR A 153 34.66 -0.98 4.89
N ILE A 154 34.63 0.31 5.21
CA ILE A 154 35.74 1.23 4.99
C ILE A 154 36.25 1.78 6.31
N GLN A 155 37.45 1.36 6.71
CA GLN A 155 38.10 1.82 7.94
C GLN A 155 38.86 3.14 7.68
N SER A 156 38.16 4.26 7.77
CA SER A 156 38.73 5.60 7.62
C SER A 156 37.90 6.63 8.42
N ASP A 157 38.43 7.86 8.51
CA ASP A 157 37.71 8.99 9.15
C ASP A 157 36.55 9.51 8.26
N THR A 158 36.59 9.21 6.95
CA THR A 158 35.60 9.62 5.97
C THR A 158 35.10 8.44 5.12
N PRO A 159 34.50 7.40 5.76
CA PRO A 159 34.28 6.10 5.10
C PRO A 159 33.44 6.18 3.82
N TYR A 160 32.41 6.99 3.82
CA TYR A 160 31.51 7.12 2.64
C TYR A 160 32.16 7.86 1.47
N VAL A 161 32.92 8.90 1.76
CA VAL A 161 33.74 9.62 0.77
C VAL A 161 34.80 8.70 0.16
N ASP A 162 35.52 7.97 1.00
CA ASP A 162 36.57 7.05 0.56
C ASP A 162 36.00 5.86 -0.19
N PHE A 163 34.81 5.39 0.19
CA PHE A 163 34.12 4.32 -0.55
C PHE A 163 33.86 4.75 -1.99
N LEU A 164 33.27 5.95 -2.20
CA LEU A 164 33.08 6.47 -3.56
C LEU A 164 34.37 6.67 -4.32
N LYS A 165 35.43 7.18 -3.66
CA LYS A 165 36.77 7.32 -4.28
C LYS A 165 37.36 5.98 -4.72
N ILE A 166 37.21 4.93 -3.91
CA ILE A 166 37.71 3.58 -4.24
C ILE A 166 36.94 3.03 -5.46
N ILE A 167 35.61 3.08 -5.41
CA ILE A 167 34.74 2.57 -6.48
C ILE A 167 35.03 3.31 -7.80
N SER A 168 35.16 4.63 -7.76
CA SER A 168 35.44 5.47 -8.95
C SER A 168 36.74 5.12 -9.66
N LYS A 169 37.68 4.45 -8.96
CA LYS A 169 38.93 3.95 -9.62
C LYS A 169 38.64 2.81 -10.59
N HIS A 170 37.56 2.07 -10.39
CA HIS A 170 37.19 0.93 -11.22
C HIS A 170 36.23 1.29 -12.37
N LEU A 171 35.77 2.55 -12.48
CA LEU A 171 34.98 3.02 -13.60
C LEU A 171 35.82 3.23 -14.87
N LYS A 172 35.20 2.95 -16.01
CA LYS A 172 35.64 3.49 -17.31
C LYS A 172 35.47 5.02 -17.33
N PRO A 173 36.09 5.75 -18.29
CA PRO A 173 35.92 7.21 -18.35
C PRO A 173 34.48 7.67 -18.36
N ASP A 174 33.61 7.03 -19.14
CA ASP A 174 32.16 7.34 -19.24
C ASP A 174 31.29 6.46 -18.35
N GLY A 175 31.90 5.72 -17.42
CA GLY A 175 31.20 4.78 -16.53
C GLY A 175 30.37 5.50 -15.48
N LYS A 176 29.33 4.81 -14.99
CA LYS A 176 28.39 5.30 -13.99
C LYS A 176 28.32 4.39 -12.76
N ILE A 177 28.19 5.00 -11.59
CA ILE A 177 27.76 4.30 -10.37
C ILE A 177 26.24 4.41 -10.29
N VAL A 178 25.57 3.29 -10.09
CA VAL A 178 24.13 3.21 -9.83
C VAL A 178 23.95 2.91 -8.35
N LEU A 179 23.49 3.88 -7.58
CA LEU A 179 23.41 3.78 -6.13
C LEU A 179 21.97 3.98 -5.66
N ALA A 180 21.41 3.00 -4.94
CA ALA A 180 20.11 3.13 -4.28
C ALA A 180 20.26 3.04 -2.77
N ILE A 181 19.59 3.97 -2.05
CA ILE A 181 19.67 4.10 -0.60
C ILE A 181 18.40 4.76 -0.06
N GLU A 182 18.02 4.46 1.18
CA GLU A 182 16.96 5.18 1.88
C GLU A 182 17.34 6.64 2.11
N ASN A 183 16.35 7.51 2.00
CA ASN A 183 16.48 8.90 2.45
C ASN A 183 16.21 8.98 3.95
N ARG A 184 17.21 9.43 4.72
CA ARG A 184 17.06 9.64 6.18
C ARG A 184 15.85 10.50 6.55
N LEU A 185 15.47 11.47 5.70
CA LEU A 185 14.33 12.35 5.87
C LEU A 185 13.08 11.86 5.13
N GLY A 186 13.06 10.61 4.66
CA GLY A 186 11.92 10.04 3.95
C GLY A 186 10.61 10.19 4.72
N LEU A 187 9.53 10.58 4.02
CA LEU A 187 8.23 10.87 4.64
C LEU A 187 7.70 9.70 5.46
N LYS A 188 7.99 8.47 5.05
CA LYS A 188 7.59 7.25 5.77
C LYS A 188 8.02 7.27 7.25
N TYR A 189 9.19 7.78 7.57
CA TYR A 189 9.69 7.86 8.94
C TYR A 189 8.92 8.88 9.78
N TRP A 190 8.59 10.04 9.20
CA TRP A 190 7.74 11.04 9.83
C TRP A 190 6.32 10.51 10.05
N ALA A 191 5.84 9.68 9.15
CA ALA A 191 4.52 9.05 9.22
C ALA A 191 4.44 7.88 10.21
N GLY A 192 5.58 7.44 10.80
CA GLY A 192 5.61 6.44 11.85
C GLY A 192 6.18 5.08 11.46
N CYS A 193 6.91 4.99 10.32
CA CYS A 193 7.78 3.85 10.07
C CYS A 193 8.99 3.88 11.01
N THR A 194 9.43 2.71 11.44
CA THR A 194 10.72 2.56 12.10
C THR A 194 11.86 2.72 11.10
N GLU A 195 13.04 3.04 11.57
CA GLU A 195 14.26 3.02 10.77
C GLU A 195 14.50 1.59 10.22
N ASP A 196 14.85 1.49 8.94
CA ASP A 196 14.85 0.21 8.20
C ASP A 196 15.85 -0.83 8.73
N HIS A 197 17.00 -0.41 9.26
CA HIS A 197 18.07 -1.31 9.69
C HIS A 197 17.94 -1.72 11.16
N PHE A 198 17.61 -0.77 12.02
CA PHE A 198 17.59 -0.99 13.48
C PHE A 198 16.19 -1.23 14.04
N GLY A 199 15.14 -0.88 13.31
CA GLY A 199 13.76 -1.05 13.78
C GLY A 199 13.34 -0.09 14.88
N THR A 200 14.09 0.99 15.10
CA THR A 200 13.81 2.01 16.11
C THR A 200 13.09 3.19 15.48
N LEU A 201 12.06 3.71 16.16
CA LEU A 201 11.35 4.91 15.71
C LEU A 201 12.26 6.13 15.76
N PHE A 202 12.23 6.95 14.69
CA PHE A 202 12.89 8.25 14.56
C PHE A 202 14.42 8.24 14.58
N GLU A 203 15.09 7.10 14.72
CA GLU A 203 16.55 6.98 14.87
C GLU A 203 17.32 7.76 13.79
N GLY A 204 16.96 7.59 12.51
CA GLY A 204 17.56 8.36 11.41
C GLY A 204 17.21 9.85 11.46
N LEU A 205 15.97 10.22 11.80
CA LEU A 205 15.54 11.61 11.92
C LEU A 205 16.30 12.35 13.03
N GLU A 206 16.58 11.68 14.15
CA GLU A 206 17.32 12.22 15.29
C GLU A 206 18.85 12.17 15.10
N GLY A 207 19.33 11.67 13.95
CA GLY A 207 20.74 11.66 13.61
C GLY A 207 21.54 10.48 14.18
N TYR A 208 20.88 9.34 14.41
CA TYR A 208 21.47 8.09 14.93
C TYR A 208 22.08 8.24 16.34
N PRO A 209 21.29 8.69 17.34
CA PRO A 209 21.81 8.94 18.67
C PRO A 209 22.21 7.66 19.41
N THR A 210 21.59 6.52 19.08
CA THR A 210 21.78 5.27 19.85
C THR A 210 22.48 4.17 19.05
N THR A 211 22.58 4.28 17.73
CA THR A 211 23.11 3.23 16.85
C THR A 211 24.36 3.67 16.09
N LYS A 212 25.15 2.70 15.60
CA LYS A 212 26.39 2.92 14.83
C LYS A 212 26.55 1.84 13.76
N GLY A 213 27.39 2.14 12.76
CA GLY A 213 27.81 1.19 11.73
C GLY A 213 26.94 1.15 10.48
N VAL A 214 25.71 1.67 10.53
CA VAL A 214 24.81 1.85 9.37
C VAL A 214 24.24 3.26 9.42
N LYS A 215 24.24 3.95 8.29
CA LYS A 215 23.79 5.34 8.23
C LYS A 215 23.22 5.67 6.85
N THR A 216 22.05 6.28 6.82
CA THR A 216 21.45 6.87 5.62
C THR A 216 21.59 8.39 5.63
N PHE A 217 21.34 9.05 4.51
CA PHE A 217 21.63 10.46 4.31
C PHE A 217 20.43 11.21 3.74
N SER A 218 20.32 12.49 4.10
CA SER A 218 19.48 13.43 3.38
C SER A 218 20.11 13.78 2.02
N ARG A 219 19.30 14.31 1.11
CA ARG A 219 19.80 14.77 -0.20
C ARG A 219 20.99 15.72 -0.07
N LYS A 220 20.90 16.69 0.83
CA LYS A 220 21.96 17.69 1.08
C LYS A 220 23.25 17.06 1.60
N GLU A 221 23.16 16.13 2.53
CA GLU A 221 24.33 15.40 3.05
C GLU A 221 25.00 14.56 1.95
N PHE A 222 24.19 13.91 1.13
CA PHE A 222 24.70 13.11 0.03
C PHE A 222 25.40 13.97 -1.03
N MET A 223 24.85 15.15 -1.36
CA MET A 223 25.52 16.11 -2.26
C MET A 223 26.89 16.54 -1.71
N GLN A 224 27.03 16.72 -0.40
CA GLN A 224 28.32 17.03 0.22
C GLN A 224 29.31 15.85 0.08
N ILE A 225 28.85 14.61 0.30
CA ILE A 225 29.67 13.41 0.09
C ILE A 225 30.19 13.32 -1.35
N LEU A 226 29.34 13.62 -2.34
CA LEU A 226 29.74 13.63 -3.76
C LEU A 226 30.80 14.69 -4.04
N SER A 227 30.66 15.88 -3.50
CA SER A 227 31.63 16.96 -3.65
C SER A 227 32.98 16.59 -3.01
N ASP A 228 32.98 16.07 -1.79
CA ASP A 228 34.19 15.64 -1.07
C ASP A 228 34.87 14.44 -1.72
N ALA A 229 34.13 13.63 -2.47
CA ALA A 229 34.64 12.48 -3.21
C ALA A 229 35.35 12.83 -4.53
N GLY A 230 35.33 14.09 -4.96
CA GLY A 230 35.98 14.57 -6.16
C GLY A 230 35.05 15.27 -7.14
N ASP A 231 34.12 16.04 -6.62
CA ASP A 231 33.08 16.77 -7.36
C ASP A 231 32.30 15.87 -8.34
N LEU A 232 31.94 14.68 -7.88
CA LEU A 232 31.12 13.76 -8.64
C LEU A 232 29.74 14.36 -8.93
N GLN A 233 29.25 14.17 -10.14
CA GLN A 233 27.92 14.60 -10.57
C GLN A 233 26.91 13.48 -10.38
N ALA A 234 25.67 13.80 -10.06
CA ALA A 234 24.59 12.82 -9.92
C ALA A 234 23.32 13.27 -10.62
N GLU A 235 22.70 12.36 -11.37
CA GLU A 235 21.29 12.44 -11.71
C GLU A 235 20.48 11.80 -10.59
N TRP A 236 19.43 12.49 -10.12
CA TRP A 236 18.59 12.07 -9.01
C TRP A 236 17.30 11.47 -9.52
N TYR A 237 17.03 10.26 -9.03
CA TYR A 237 15.78 9.54 -9.24
C TYR A 237 15.17 9.17 -7.90
N TYR A 238 13.84 9.07 -7.90
CA TYR A 238 13.01 8.83 -6.71
C TYR A 238 12.16 7.59 -6.95
N PRO A 239 12.65 6.40 -6.58
CA PRO A 239 11.87 5.16 -6.65
C PRO A 239 10.70 5.24 -5.68
N PHE A 240 9.49 4.98 -6.16
CA PHE A 240 8.29 5.04 -5.36
C PHE A 240 7.56 3.69 -5.38
N PRO A 241 7.09 3.17 -4.24
CA PRO A 241 7.09 3.78 -2.90
C PRO A 241 8.46 3.81 -2.22
N ASP A 242 9.37 2.93 -2.62
CA ASP A 242 10.69 2.75 -2.06
C ASP A 242 11.57 2.01 -3.09
N TYR A 243 12.92 2.14 -3.01
CA TYR A 243 13.84 1.45 -3.92
C TYR A 243 13.79 -0.08 -3.80
N LYS A 244 13.28 -0.60 -2.67
CA LYS A 244 13.18 -2.04 -2.42
C LYS A 244 12.18 -2.72 -3.34
N LEU A 245 11.01 -2.10 -3.56
CA LEU A 245 9.93 -2.61 -4.41
C LEU A 245 9.35 -1.46 -5.26
N PRO A 246 10.11 -0.89 -6.19
CA PRO A 246 9.68 0.29 -6.92
C PRO A 246 8.63 -0.06 -7.98
N MET A 247 7.49 0.64 -7.94
CA MET A 247 6.43 0.58 -8.95
C MET A 247 6.55 1.72 -9.96
N THR A 248 7.22 2.80 -9.55
CA THR A 248 7.47 3.97 -10.40
C THR A 248 8.80 4.59 -10.01
N VAL A 249 9.53 5.11 -10.98
CA VAL A 249 10.77 5.87 -10.78
C VAL A 249 10.57 7.27 -11.35
N TYR A 250 10.58 8.26 -10.49
CA TYR A 250 10.56 9.69 -10.85
C TYR A 250 11.97 10.25 -10.92
N SER A 251 12.14 11.46 -11.44
CA SER A 251 13.43 12.17 -11.46
C SER A 251 13.25 13.66 -11.18
N ASP A 252 14.36 14.41 -10.99
CA ASP A 252 14.34 15.87 -10.90
C ASP A 252 13.71 16.53 -12.15
N ARG A 253 13.76 15.86 -13.32
CA ARG A 253 13.17 16.36 -14.58
C ARG A 253 11.70 16.01 -14.75
N ARG A 254 11.20 15.04 -13.97
CA ARG A 254 9.78 14.64 -13.93
C ARG A 254 9.44 14.19 -12.51
N LEU A 255 9.11 15.15 -11.65
CA LEU A 255 8.57 14.89 -10.32
C LEU A 255 7.14 14.34 -10.41
N PRO A 256 6.63 13.69 -9.34
CA PRO A 256 5.22 13.31 -9.28
C PRO A 256 4.30 14.51 -9.46
N LEU A 257 3.14 14.29 -10.07
CA LEU A 257 2.07 15.26 -10.09
C LEU A 257 1.16 15.06 -8.86
N LYS A 258 0.42 16.11 -8.50
CA LYS A 258 -0.60 16.05 -7.45
C LYS A 258 -1.56 14.88 -7.73
N GLY A 259 -1.80 14.06 -6.73
CA GLY A 259 -2.67 12.89 -6.84
C GLY A 259 -2.02 11.62 -7.40
N GLU A 260 -0.79 11.64 -7.92
CA GLU A 260 -0.14 10.43 -8.44
C GLU A 260 0.31 9.46 -7.34
N LEU A 261 0.54 9.95 -6.11
CA LEU A 261 1.07 9.17 -5.00
C LEU A 261 -0.02 8.66 -4.04
N ASN A 262 -1.22 8.38 -4.54
CA ASN A 262 -2.40 8.08 -3.73
C ASN A 262 -2.53 6.63 -3.27
N ARG A 263 -1.84 5.65 -3.88
CA ARG A 263 -2.18 4.24 -3.74
C ARG A 263 -0.96 3.39 -3.43
N LEU A 264 -0.36 3.55 -2.23
CA LEU A 264 0.76 2.67 -1.94
C LEU A 264 0.83 2.24 -0.49
N GLU A 265 0.74 0.93 -0.33
CA GLU A 265 1.13 0.26 0.88
C GLU A 265 2.65 0.06 0.84
N THR A 266 3.33 0.46 1.91
CA THR A 266 4.80 0.47 1.95
C THR A 266 5.37 -0.40 3.06
N ASN A 267 4.51 -1.06 3.82
CA ASN A 267 4.87 -1.68 5.08
C ASN A 267 4.70 -3.20 5.04
N TYR A 268 5.71 -3.90 4.56
CA TYR A 268 5.72 -5.37 4.49
C TYR A 268 6.54 -6.04 5.59
N ASP A 269 7.46 -5.33 6.23
CA ASP A 269 8.48 -5.91 7.09
C ASP A 269 8.20 -5.79 8.58
N ARG A 270 7.53 -4.70 9.03
CA ARG A 270 7.36 -4.38 10.45
C ARG A 270 6.02 -3.72 10.74
N LEU A 271 5.52 -3.92 11.97
CA LEU A 271 4.42 -3.13 12.51
C LEU A 271 4.82 -1.66 12.53
N ARG A 272 3.95 -0.77 12.04
CA ARG A 272 4.20 0.67 12.05
C ARG A 272 3.08 1.45 12.70
N LEU A 273 3.43 2.64 13.20
CA LEU A 273 2.44 3.65 13.53
C LEU A 273 1.97 4.36 12.24
N GLN A 274 0.72 4.78 12.20
CA GLN A 274 0.24 5.70 11.18
C GLN A 274 -0.15 7.02 11.86
N LEU A 275 0.69 8.04 11.70
CA LEU A 275 0.49 9.35 12.33
C LEU A 275 -0.34 10.28 11.45
N PHE A 276 -0.32 10.10 10.12
CA PHE A 276 -1.07 10.89 9.14
C PHE A 276 -1.20 10.12 7.82
N GLN A 277 -2.00 10.66 6.89
CA GLN A 277 -2.14 10.13 5.53
C GLN A 277 -1.00 10.65 4.65
N GLU A 278 -0.07 9.77 4.27
CA GLU A 278 1.13 10.13 3.49
C GLU A 278 0.80 10.72 2.13
N SER A 279 -0.21 10.20 1.43
CA SER A 279 -0.64 10.72 0.12
C SER A 279 -1.00 12.19 0.17
N SER A 280 -1.76 12.63 1.18
CA SER A 280 -2.15 14.03 1.35
C SER A 280 -0.97 14.94 1.70
N VAL A 281 0.02 14.41 2.44
CA VAL A 281 1.24 15.15 2.77
C VAL A 281 2.15 15.24 1.55
N TYR A 282 2.25 14.20 0.72
CA TYR A 282 2.98 14.28 -0.54
C TYR A 282 2.43 15.37 -1.47
N ASP A 283 1.11 15.50 -1.59
CA ASP A 283 0.50 16.60 -2.36
C ASP A 283 0.93 17.98 -1.83
N THR A 284 1.01 18.12 -0.50
CA THR A 284 1.49 19.36 0.14
C THR A 284 2.97 19.60 -0.15
N LEU A 285 3.82 18.58 -0.08
CA LEU A 285 5.25 18.67 -0.36
C LEU A 285 5.51 19.02 -1.83
N LEU A 286 4.72 18.44 -2.74
CA LEU A 286 4.79 18.76 -4.18
C LEU A 286 4.42 20.22 -4.45
N ALA A 287 3.34 20.72 -3.84
CA ALA A 287 2.92 22.11 -3.98
C ALA A 287 3.94 23.12 -3.43
N ASN A 288 4.84 22.70 -2.54
CA ASN A 288 5.90 23.51 -1.96
C ASN A 288 7.30 23.19 -2.50
N GLU A 289 7.41 22.41 -3.58
CA GLU A 289 8.67 21.99 -4.22
C GLU A 289 9.63 21.25 -3.28
N MET A 290 9.10 20.56 -2.25
CA MET A 290 9.87 19.88 -1.22
C MET A 290 9.96 18.35 -1.42
N TYR A 291 9.26 17.78 -2.38
CA TYR A 291 9.22 16.34 -2.58
C TYR A 291 10.61 15.68 -2.66
N PRO A 292 11.62 16.24 -3.38
CA PRO A 292 12.94 15.64 -3.47
C PRO A 292 13.65 15.41 -2.12
N ASP A 293 13.38 16.27 -1.12
CA ASP A 293 13.97 16.14 0.21
C ASP A 293 13.24 15.12 1.09
N PHE A 294 11.98 14.78 0.77
CA PHE A 294 11.12 13.87 1.54
C PHE A 294 10.76 12.57 0.82
N ALA A 295 11.25 12.34 -0.40
CA ALA A 295 11.13 11.03 -1.04
C ALA A 295 11.72 9.95 -0.14
N ASN A 296 11.08 8.77 -0.10
CA ASN A 296 11.48 7.71 0.86
C ASN A 296 12.86 7.12 0.58
N SER A 297 13.30 7.16 -0.67
CA SER A 297 14.61 6.66 -1.09
C SER A 297 15.12 7.40 -2.31
N PHE A 298 16.41 7.26 -2.55
CA PHE A 298 17.10 7.80 -3.71
C PHE A 298 17.63 6.68 -4.59
N LEU A 299 17.62 6.91 -5.90
CA LEU A 299 18.42 6.20 -6.87
C LEU A 299 19.26 7.24 -7.62
N LEU A 300 20.58 7.11 -7.55
CA LEU A 300 21.53 8.05 -8.14
C LEU A 300 22.28 7.39 -9.28
N LEU A 301 22.39 8.10 -10.40
CA LEU A 301 23.36 7.79 -11.44
C LEU A 301 24.52 8.77 -11.29
N ILE A 302 25.64 8.28 -10.75
CA ILE A 302 26.79 9.09 -10.38
C ILE A 302 27.90 8.91 -11.43
N SER A 303 28.47 10.00 -11.92
CA SER A 303 29.54 10.02 -12.92
C SER A 303 30.53 11.14 -12.65
N LYS A 304 31.70 11.10 -13.33
CA LYS A 304 32.70 12.16 -13.23
C LYS A 304 32.30 13.42 -13.98
N GLU A 305 31.62 13.27 -15.10
CA GLU A 305 31.14 14.36 -15.92
C GLU A 305 29.59 14.37 -15.89
N LYS A 306 28.99 15.55 -16.07
CA LYS A 306 27.54 15.65 -16.16
C LYS A 306 27.05 14.91 -17.40
N MET A 307 26.31 13.84 -17.20
CA MET A 307 25.67 13.07 -18.26
C MET A 307 24.20 12.95 -17.92
N GLU A 308 23.32 13.15 -18.90
CA GLU A 308 21.88 13.04 -18.69
C GLU A 308 21.36 11.81 -19.42
N THR A 309 20.69 10.95 -18.67
CA THR A 309 19.98 9.80 -19.22
C THR A 309 18.72 10.27 -19.94
N SER A 310 18.37 9.68 -21.06
CA SER A 310 17.14 10.05 -21.78
C SER A 310 15.88 9.78 -20.97
N THR A 311 15.83 8.70 -20.20
CA THR A 311 14.65 8.32 -19.39
C THR A 311 14.54 9.23 -18.17
N VAL A 312 13.42 9.96 -18.07
CA VAL A 312 13.11 10.88 -16.96
C VAL A 312 12.05 10.33 -16.01
N TYR A 313 11.34 9.28 -16.45
CA TYR A 313 10.28 8.62 -15.70
C TYR A 313 10.10 7.20 -16.20
N ALA A 314 9.86 6.26 -15.28
CA ALA A 314 9.50 4.89 -15.63
C ALA A 314 8.41 4.38 -14.68
N LYS A 315 7.34 3.79 -15.24
CA LYS A 315 6.25 3.14 -14.51
C LYS A 315 6.18 1.68 -14.91
N PHE A 316 6.10 0.80 -13.94
CA PHE A 316 6.10 -0.63 -14.14
C PHE A 316 4.68 -1.19 -14.01
N SER A 317 4.24 -1.89 -15.04
CA SER A 317 2.97 -2.63 -15.08
C SER A 317 3.26 -4.13 -15.16
N ASN A 318 4.17 -4.61 -14.31
CA ASN A 318 4.65 -5.99 -14.27
C ASN A 318 4.04 -6.82 -13.13
N GLU A 319 3.02 -6.29 -12.45
CA GLU A 319 2.10 -7.02 -11.57
C GLU A 319 0.93 -7.62 -12.37
N ARG A 320 1.21 -8.03 -13.60
CA ARG A 320 0.28 -8.59 -14.57
C ARG A 320 0.80 -9.94 -15.06
N ALA A 321 -0.06 -10.68 -15.75
CA ALA A 321 0.41 -11.85 -16.50
C ALA A 321 1.54 -11.43 -17.47
N PRO A 322 2.50 -12.32 -17.74
CA PRO A 322 3.65 -12.01 -18.58
C PRO A 322 3.29 -11.45 -19.96
N GLU A 323 2.12 -11.82 -20.50
CA GLU A 323 1.57 -11.35 -21.78
C GLU A 323 1.22 -9.86 -21.78
N PHE A 324 1.09 -9.23 -20.60
CA PHE A 324 0.70 -7.84 -20.40
C PHE A 324 1.72 -7.02 -19.60
N SER A 325 2.87 -7.61 -19.33
CA SER A 325 3.89 -7.01 -18.47
C SER A 325 4.77 -6.03 -19.23
N ILE A 326 4.67 -4.72 -18.89
CA ILE A 326 5.30 -3.63 -19.61
C ILE A 326 5.94 -2.59 -18.69
N ILE A 327 6.91 -1.84 -19.24
CA ILE A 327 7.37 -0.57 -18.68
C ILE A 327 6.85 0.56 -19.57
N THR A 328 6.30 1.60 -18.94
CA THR A 328 6.00 2.88 -19.59
C THR A 328 7.04 3.91 -19.19
N GLU A 329 7.83 4.37 -20.14
CA GLU A 329 8.89 5.34 -19.93
C GLU A 329 8.53 6.70 -20.54
N ILE A 330 8.88 7.80 -19.90
CA ILE A 330 8.97 9.11 -20.54
C ILE A 330 10.45 9.38 -20.80
N CYS A 331 10.78 9.55 -22.08
CA CYS A 331 12.13 9.86 -22.53
C CYS A 331 12.21 11.28 -23.07
N GLU A 332 13.30 11.95 -22.77
CA GLU A 332 13.59 13.31 -23.19
C GLU A 332 14.89 13.34 -23.98
N ASN A 333 14.90 13.98 -25.13
CA ASN A 333 16.09 14.14 -25.94
C ASN A 333 16.84 15.45 -25.61
N ASN A 334 18.01 15.65 -26.24
CA ASN A 334 18.85 16.83 -26.03
C ASN A 334 18.21 18.17 -26.44
N LYS A 335 17.01 18.13 -27.04
CA LYS A 335 16.22 19.32 -27.40
C LYS A 335 15.04 19.53 -26.44
N ASN A 336 14.97 18.79 -25.35
CA ASN A 336 13.86 18.72 -24.40
C ASN A 336 12.54 18.26 -25.03
N GLU A 337 12.58 17.54 -26.16
CA GLU A 337 11.42 16.91 -26.73
C GLU A 337 11.14 15.58 -26.03
N LYS A 338 9.92 15.38 -25.55
CA LYS A 338 9.51 14.20 -24.84
C LYS A 338 8.75 13.22 -25.72
N ILE A 339 8.95 11.95 -25.46
CA ILE A 339 8.18 10.84 -26.01
C ILE A 339 7.79 9.88 -24.91
N VAL A 340 6.75 9.11 -25.14
CA VAL A 340 6.37 7.98 -24.28
C VAL A 340 6.78 6.69 -24.96
N ARG A 341 7.47 5.80 -24.24
CA ARG A 341 7.80 4.45 -24.74
C ARG A 341 7.07 3.41 -23.91
N LYS A 342 6.51 2.41 -24.56
CA LYS A 342 5.99 1.20 -23.91
C LYS A 342 6.86 0.03 -24.35
N VAL A 343 7.57 -0.56 -23.38
CA VAL A 343 8.57 -1.62 -23.58
C VAL A 343 8.09 -2.90 -22.89
N PRO A 344 8.10 -4.08 -23.57
CA PRO A 344 7.74 -5.33 -22.90
C PRO A 344 8.84 -5.72 -21.89
N THR A 345 8.43 -6.22 -20.73
CA THR A 345 9.35 -6.80 -19.75
C THR A 345 9.52 -8.31 -19.94
N ASP A 346 8.60 -8.91 -20.69
CA ASP A 346 8.62 -10.32 -21.07
C ASP A 346 8.35 -10.42 -22.58
N ILE A 347 9.00 -11.38 -23.25
CA ILE A 347 8.85 -11.63 -24.71
C ILE A 347 7.37 -11.86 -25.11
N ARG A 348 6.57 -12.44 -24.21
CA ARG A 348 5.13 -12.69 -24.43
C ARG A 348 4.31 -11.40 -24.54
N ALA A 349 4.75 -10.30 -23.91
CA ALA A 349 4.07 -9.01 -23.97
C ALA A 349 4.33 -8.23 -25.30
N GLU A 350 5.28 -8.69 -26.15
CA GLU A 350 5.53 -8.04 -27.43
C GLU A 350 4.27 -7.97 -28.32
N ALA A 351 3.49 -9.05 -28.34
CA ALA A 351 2.27 -9.10 -29.13
C ALA A 351 1.26 -8.04 -28.69
N HIS A 352 1.14 -7.81 -27.37
CA HIS A 352 0.27 -6.80 -26.81
C HIS A 352 0.67 -5.39 -27.27
N ILE A 353 1.96 -5.05 -27.15
CA ILE A 353 2.47 -3.72 -27.52
C ILE A 353 2.42 -3.48 -29.03
N LYS A 354 2.75 -4.49 -29.85
CA LYS A 354 2.74 -4.38 -31.32
C LYS A 354 1.34 -4.10 -31.90
N THR A 355 0.28 -4.29 -31.12
CA THR A 355 -1.11 -3.97 -31.55
C THR A 355 -1.44 -2.47 -31.42
N LEU A 356 -0.72 -1.69 -30.61
CA LEU A 356 -1.06 -0.31 -30.27
C LEU A 356 -1.20 0.64 -31.48
N PRO A 357 -0.31 0.65 -32.48
CA PRO A 357 -0.48 1.53 -33.65
C PRO A 357 -1.76 1.22 -34.44
N LYS A 358 -2.13 -0.05 -34.54
CA LYS A 358 -3.36 -0.46 -35.22
C LYS A 358 -4.58 -0.06 -34.39
N ILE A 359 -4.52 -0.14 -33.08
CA ILE A 359 -5.58 0.31 -32.17
C ILE A 359 -5.78 1.82 -32.32
N GLU A 360 -4.70 2.60 -32.36
CA GLU A 360 -4.74 4.04 -32.58
C GLU A 360 -5.47 4.39 -33.89
N GLU A 361 -5.12 3.76 -35.00
CA GLU A 361 -5.76 3.95 -36.30
C GLU A 361 -7.26 3.61 -36.25
N GLU A 362 -7.62 2.45 -35.68
CA GLU A 362 -9.01 1.98 -35.60
C GLU A 362 -9.87 2.89 -34.71
N LEU A 363 -9.37 3.34 -33.56
CA LEU A 363 -10.13 4.19 -32.63
C LEU A 363 -10.22 5.65 -33.09
N SER A 364 -9.21 6.17 -33.78
CA SER A 364 -9.16 7.59 -34.22
C SER A 364 -10.38 8.02 -35.03
N GLY A 365 -10.90 7.13 -35.85
CA GLY A 365 -12.11 7.39 -36.66
C GLY A 365 -13.39 7.56 -35.81
N PHE A 366 -13.50 6.83 -34.71
CA PHE A 366 -14.65 6.90 -33.81
C PHE A 366 -14.55 8.10 -32.88
N TYR A 367 -13.39 8.30 -32.26
CA TYR A 367 -13.16 9.35 -31.29
C TYR A 367 -13.15 10.74 -31.90
N GLY A 368 -12.62 10.87 -33.12
CA GLY A 368 -12.59 12.13 -33.87
C GLY A 368 -13.96 12.73 -34.12
N ARG A 369 -15.02 11.91 -34.26
CA ARG A 369 -16.41 12.38 -34.42
C ARG A 369 -16.92 13.13 -33.21
N GLU A 370 -16.43 12.82 -32.05
CA GLU A 370 -16.78 13.47 -30.78
C GLU A 370 -15.74 14.51 -30.34
N GLY A 371 -14.78 14.83 -31.20
CA GLY A 371 -13.73 15.81 -30.95
C GLY A 371 -12.68 15.31 -29.93
N LEU A 372 -12.49 14.00 -29.81
CA LEU A 372 -11.43 13.38 -29.04
C LEU A 372 -10.34 12.91 -30.00
N LYS A 373 -9.09 13.26 -29.71
CA LYS A 373 -7.92 12.80 -30.47
C LYS A 373 -7.19 11.73 -29.68
N LEU A 374 -6.52 10.81 -30.36
CA LEU A 374 -5.56 9.89 -29.72
C LEU A 374 -4.15 10.45 -29.92
N ASN A 375 -3.27 10.21 -28.96
CA ASN A 375 -1.86 10.47 -29.18
C ASN A 375 -1.29 9.48 -30.18
N ALA A 376 -0.50 9.97 -31.15
CA ALA A 376 0.03 9.16 -32.22
C ALA A 376 0.94 8.05 -31.69
N CYS A 377 0.87 6.86 -32.33
CA CYS A 377 1.65 5.69 -31.93
C CYS A 377 2.40 5.08 -33.14
N ARG A 378 3.65 4.66 -32.94
CA ARG A 378 4.44 3.90 -33.93
C ARG A 378 5.17 2.75 -33.25
N THR A 379 5.43 1.70 -34.00
CA THR A 379 6.25 0.57 -33.54
C THR A 379 7.74 0.91 -33.68
N GLU A 380 8.53 0.54 -32.68
CA GLU A 380 9.99 0.47 -32.72
C GLU A 380 10.48 -0.96 -32.48
N ALA A 381 11.81 -1.18 -32.62
CA ALA A 381 12.38 -2.53 -32.54
C ALA A 381 12.12 -3.21 -31.18
N ASP A 382 12.11 -2.45 -30.10
CA ASP A 382 11.99 -2.89 -28.71
C ASP A 382 10.66 -2.52 -28.05
N GLY A 383 9.67 -2.02 -28.81
CA GLY A 383 8.38 -1.64 -28.23
C GLY A 383 7.53 -0.73 -29.11
N ALA A 384 6.79 0.15 -28.48
CA ALA A 384 6.00 1.20 -29.13
C ALA A 384 6.39 2.59 -28.60
N VAL A 385 6.39 3.57 -29.49
CA VAL A 385 6.62 4.98 -29.15
C VAL A 385 5.34 5.76 -29.43
N LEU A 386 4.89 6.50 -28.40
CA LEU A 386 3.72 7.34 -28.44
C LEU A 386 4.15 8.81 -28.29
N GLU A 387 3.37 9.68 -28.92
CA GLU A 387 3.50 11.12 -28.75
C GLU A 387 3.28 11.49 -27.28
N TYR A 388 4.19 12.26 -26.69
CA TYR A 388 3.99 12.86 -25.38
C TYR A 388 3.12 14.10 -25.53
N LEU A 389 2.03 14.15 -24.76
CA LEU A 389 1.10 15.28 -24.78
C LEU A 389 1.11 15.98 -23.43
N ASP A 390 1.33 17.28 -23.44
CA ASP A 390 1.12 18.12 -22.26
C ASP A 390 -0.37 18.49 -22.15
N GLY A 391 -0.88 18.52 -20.92
CA GLY A 391 -2.27 18.89 -20.64
C GLY A 391 -2.68 18.54 -19.23
N GLU A 392 -3.76 19.16 -18.77
CA GLU A 392 -4.41 18.80 -17.51
C GLU A 392 -5.32 17.59 -17.75
N THR A 393 -5.26 16.57 -16.89
CA THR A 393 -6.21 15.47 -16.97
C THR A 393 -7.62 15.92 -16.60
N LEU A 394 -8.64 15.28 -17.16
CA LEU A 394 -10.03 15.51 -16.74
C LEU A 394 -10.18 15.21 -15.24
N GLU A 395 -9.50 14.19 -14.73
CA GLU A 395 -9.45 13.86 -13.30
C GLU A 395 -8.97 15.05 -12.46
N ALA A 396 -7.82 15.64 -12.80
CA ALA A 396 -7.27 16.80 -12.08
C ALA A 396 -8.21 18.01 -12.13
N ARG A 397 -8.86 18.25 -13.27
CA ARG A 397 -9.86 19.32 -13.40
C ARG A 397 -11.09 19.07 -12.53
N LEU A 398 -11.58 17.85 -12.46
CA LEU A 398 -12.70 17.47 -11.59
C LEU A 398 -12.32 17.64 -10.11
N ASP A 399 -11.10 17.25 -9.72
CA ASP A 399 -10.59 17.44 -8.36
C ASP A 399 -10.45 18.92 -7.99
N SER A 400 -10.00 19.75 -8.92
CA SER A 400 -9.94 21.19 -8.71
C SER A 400 -11.34 21.79 -8.43
N LEU A 401 -12.37 21.32 -9.12
CA LEU A 401 -13.76 21.74 -8.88
C LEU A 401 -14.28 21.22 -7.53
N LEU A 402 -13.91 19.98 -7.15
CA LEU A 402 -14.26 19.40 -5.86
C LEU A 402 -13.66 20.22 -4.71
N GLU A 403 -12.38 20.58 -4.80
CA GLU A 403 -11.68 21.40 -3.80
C GLU A 403 -12.27 22.81 -3.66
N GLN A 404 -12.80 23.36 -4.75
CA GLN A 404 -13.52 24.65 -4.76
C GLN A 404 -14.96 24.53 -4.26
N GLY A 405 -15.46 23.32 -3.97
CA GLY A 405 -16.85 23.08 -3.59
C GLY A 405 -17.88 23.25 -4.72
N LYS A 406 -17.43 23.30 -5.99
CA LYS A 406 -18.26 23.53 -7.18
C LYS A 406 -18.86 22.22 -7.72
N LEU A 407 -19.68 21.55 -6.91
CA LEU A 407 -20.19 20.22 -7.23
C LEU A 407 -21.07 20.18 -8.50
N GLU A 408 -21.86 21.21 -8.74
CA GLU A 408 -22.70 21.29 -9.95
C GLU A 408 -21.86 21.43 -11.24
N GLU A 409 -20.77 22.22 -11.19
CA GLU A 409 -19.85 22.36 -12.32
C GLU A 409 -19.09 21.05 -12.57
N LEU A 410 -18.67 20.37 -11.50
CA LEU A 410 -18.02 19.07 -11.54
C LEU A 410 -18.94 18.04 -12.22
N GLU A 411 -20.18 17.90 -11.73
CA GLU A 411 -21.17 16.98 -12.30
C GLU A 411 -21.38 17.28 -13.78
N LYS A 412 -21.63 18.54 -14.12
CA LYS A 412 -21.85 18.97 -15.51
C LYS A 412 -20.66 18.60 -16.41
N LEU A 413 -19.43 18.84 -15.93
CA LEU A 413 -18.22 18.51 -16.69
C LEU A 413 -18.08 16.99 -16.89
N LEU A 414 -18.24 16.19 -15.85
CA LEU A 414 -18.18 14.73 -15.95
C LEU A 414 -19.23 14.20 -16.96
N PHE A 415 -20.47 14.71 -16.91
CA PHE A 415 -21.52 14.27 -17.79
C PHE A 415 -21.34 14.68 -19.25
N ILE A 416 -20.61 15.76 -19.56
CA ILE A 416 -20.19 16.08 -20.93
C ILE A 416 -19.38 14.93 -21.53
N TYR A 417 -18.46 14.33 -20.76
CA TYR A 417 -17.64 13.21 -21.24
C TYR A 417 -18.41 11.89 -21.23
N ILE A 418 -19.25 11.63 -20.24
CA ILE A 418 -20.18 10.50 -20.24
C ILE A 418 -21.02 10.48 -21.52
N ASP A 419 -21.56 11.62 -21.91
CA ASP A 419 -22.37 11.73 -23.14
C ASP A 419 -21.54 11.56 -24.43
N LYS A 420 -20.28 12.01 -24.47
CA LYS A 420 -19.37 11.71 -25.59
C LYS A 420 -19.12 10.21 -25.71
N VAL A 421 -18.78 9.54 -24.60
CA VAL A 421 -18.57 8.07 -24.56
C VAL A 421 -19.83 7.33 -25.03
N ARG A 422 -21.01 7.76 -24.58
CA ARG A 422 -22.28 7.18 -24.98
C ARG A 422 -22.52 7.30 -26.51
N ARG A 423 -22.20 8.45 -27.12
CA ARG A 423 -22.32 8.63 -28.57
C ARG A 423 -21.31 7.81 -29.35
N ILE A 424 -20.09 7.67 -28.86
CA ILE A 424 -19.07 6.80 -29.48
C ILE A 424 -19.54 5.34 -29.51
N HIS A 425 -20.23 4.86 -28.47
CA HIS A 425 -20.62 3.45 -28.33
C HIS A 425 -22.11 3.19 -28.60
N ALA A 426 -22.80 4.07 -29.35
CA ALA A 426 -24.24 3.95 -29.64
C ALA A 426 -24.58 3.12 -30.87
N GLY A 427 -23.60 2.52 -31.56
CA GLY A 427 -23.76 1.99 -32.92
C GLY A 427 -24.51 0.68 -33.06
N GLU A 428 -24.29 -0.28 -32.16
CA GLU A 428 -24.73 -1.67 -32.33
C GLU A 428 -25.45 -2.18 -31.08
N MET A 429 -26.12 -3.31 -31.21
CA MET A 429 -26.68 -4.02 -30.05
C MET A 429 -25.67 -5.05 -29.54
N PHE A 430 -25.52 -5.13 -28.24
CA PHE A 430 -24.63 -6.08 -27.59
C PHE A 430 -25.13 -7.52 -27.80
N PHE A 431 -24.21 -8.42 -28.10
CA PHE A 431 -24.39 -9.85 -27.98
C PHE A 431 -23.12 -10.49 -27.38
N LYS A 432 -23.31 -11.48 -26.55
CA LYS A 432 -22.21 -12.13 -25.84
C LYS A 432 -21.43 -13.03 -26.80
N THR A 433 -20.12 -12.83 -26.87
CA THR A 433 -19.20 -13.66 -27.69
C THR A 433 -18.30 -14.51 -26.78
N PRO A 434 -17.67 -15.57 -27.30
CA PRO A 434 -16.69 -16.35 -26.55
C PRO A 434 -15.51 -15.52 -26.05
N GLU A 435 -15.04 -14.54 -26.84
CA GLU A 435 -13.95 -13.63 -26.47
C GLU A 435 -14.36 -12.73 -25.29
N PHE A 436 -15.60 -12.19 -25.32
CA PHE A 436 -16.15 -11.45 -24.20
C PHE A 436 -16.17 -12.29 -22.93
N THR A 437 -16.67 -13.51 -23.02
CA THR A 437 -16.75 -14.43 -21.86
C THR A 437 -15.36 -14.79 -21.34
N GLY A 438 -14.37 -14.92 -22.23
CA GLY A 438 -12.98 -15.21 -21.86
C GLY A 438 -12.32 -14.09 -21.03
N VAL A 439 -12.76 -12.83 -21.21
CA VAL A 439 -12.21 -11.67 -20.48
C VAL A 439 -13.07 -11.30 -19.28
N PHE A 440 -14.40 -11.23 -19.46
CA PHE A 440 -15.33 -10.68 -18.47
C PHE A 440 -16.16 -11.72 -17.73
N GLY A 441 -15.97 -13.01 -18.05
CA GLY A 441 -16.75 -14.10 -17.47
C GLY A 441 -18.14 -14.28 -18.09
N ASP A 442 -18.81 -15.36 -17.71
CA ASP A 442 -20.19 -15.62 -18.13
C ASP A 442 -21.19 -14.92 -17.19
N VAL A 443 -21.22 -13.60 -17.25
CA VAL A 443 -22.10 -12.77 -16.44
C VAL A 443 -23.52 -12.71 -17.02
N PRO A 444 -24.58 -12.50 -16.22
CA PRO A 444 -25.99 -12.53 -16.65
C PRO A 444 -26.41 -11.22 -17.34
N LEU A 445 -25.75 -10.85 -18.44
CA LEU A 445 -26.12 -9.70 -19.26
C LEU A 445 -27.21 -10.05 -20.28
N GLY A 446 -28.22 -9.18 -20.41
CA GLY A 446 -29.19 -9.24 -21.50
C GLY A 446 -28.62 -8.75 -22.84
N GLU A 447 -29.43 -8.78 -23.89
CA GLU A 447 -29.04 -8.33 -25.24
C GLU A 447 -29.44 -6.88 -25.56
N ASN A 448 -30.06 -6.17 -24.62
CA ASN A 448 -30.63 -4.83 -24.85
C ASN A 448 -29.66 -3.67 -24.60
N TYR A 449 -28.36 -3.90 -24.65
CA TYR A 449 -27.34 -2.88 -24.42
C TYR A 449 -26.77 -2.34 -25.71
N ARG A 450 -26.49 -1.04 -25.76
CA ARG A 450 -25.73 -0.44 -26.88
C ARG A 450 -24.24 -0.74 -26.68
N CYS A 451 -23.55 -0.96 -27.80
CA CYS A 451 -22.12 -1.23 -27.83
C CYS A 451 -21.47 -0.71 -29.12
N SER A 452 -20.17 -0.86 -29.22
CA SER A 452 -19.42 -0.82 -30.49
C SER A 452 -18.59 -2.09 -30.64
N GLY A 453 -18.23 -2.43 -31.91
CA GLY A 453 -17.39 -3.61 -32.19
C GLY A 453 -15.93 -3.46 -31.73
N ILE A 454 -15.51 -2.25 -31.39
CA ILE A 454 -14.20 -1.94 -30.79
C ILE A 454 -14.39 -0.98 -29.62
N SER A 455 -13.77 -1.26 -28.50
CA SER A 455 -13.92 -0.48 -27.27
C SER A 455 -12.64 -0.41 -26.46
N ASN A 456 -12.18 0.81 -26.17
CA ASN A 456 -11.18 1.04 -25.12
C ASN A 456 -11.91 1.11 -23.78
N ILE A 457 -11.60 0.18 -22.87
CA ILE A 457 -12.22 0.16 -21.54
C ILE A 457 -11.50 1.08 -20.54
N ASP A 458 -10.32 1.62 -20.87
CA ASP A 458 -9.57 2.57 -20.04
C ASP A 458 -9.85 4.04 -20.40
N LEU A 459 -11.02 4.31 -20.99
CA LEU A 459 -11.49 5.66 -21.22
C LEU A 459 -12.00 6.29 -19.90
N VAL A 460 -11.07 6.45 -18.96
CA VAL A 460 -11.29 6.99 -17.62
C VAL A 460 -10.79 8.43 -17.54
N PRO A 461 -11.25 9.25 -16.56
CA PRO A 461 -10.87 10.66 -16.44
C PRO A 461 -9.36 10.92 -16.37
N ALA A 462 -8.57 10.01 -15.78
CA ALA A 462 -7.12 10.11 -15.73
C ALA A 462 -6.44 10.02 -17.11
N ASN A 463 -7.10 9.39 -18.09
CA ASN A 463 -6.59 9.17 -19.44
C ASN A 463 -7.15 10.15 -20.49
N ILE A 464 -7.88 11.18 -20.05
CA ILE A 464 -8.42 12.25 -20.90
C ILE A 464 -7.68 13.53 -20.58
N LEU A 465 -6.94 14.06 -21.56
CA LEU A 465 -6.17 15.30 -21.43
C LEU A 465 -6.93 16.48 -22.00
N LEU A 466 -7.06 17.54 -21.21
CA LEU A 466 -7.64 18.83 -21.59
C LEU A 466 -6.49 19.74 -22.02
N GLN A 467 -6.53 20.20 -23.27
CA GLN A 467 -5.50 21.02 -23.88
C GLN A 467 -6.14 22.27 -24.51
N ASP A 468 -5.38 23.33 -24.72
CA ASP A 468 -5.88 24.55 -25.37
C ASP A 468 -6.39 24.30 -26.80
N CYS A 469 -5.79 23.31 -27.49
CA CYS A 469 -6.15 22.95 -28.88
C CYS A 469 -7.22 21.85 -28.98
N GLY A 470 -7.78 21.36 -27.86
CA GLY A 470 -8.78 20.30 -27.87
C GLY A 470 -8.64 19.29 -26.73
N VAL A 471 -9.17 18.11 -26.95
CA VAL A 471 -9.16 17.01 -25.96
C VAL A 471 -8.50 15.79 -26.56
N SER A 472 -7.56 15.23 -25.81
CA SER A 472 -6.84 14.01 -26.24
C SER A 472 -7.08 12.87 -25.27
N VAL A 473 -7.08 11.65 -25.79
CA VAL A 473 -7.15 10.39 -25.02
C VAL A 473 -5.80 9.71 -25.13
N ILE A 474 -5.26 9.33 -24.00
CA ILE A 474 -4.03 8.57 -23.88
C ILE A 474 -4.33 7.19 -23.27
N ASP A 475 -3.38 6.28 -23.34
CA ASP A 475 -3.46 4.96 -22.71
C ASP A 475 -4.67 4.12 -23.16
N TYR A 476 -4.61 3.67 -24.40
CA TYR A 476 -5.64 2.84 -25.03
C TYR A 476 -5.21 1.37 -25.21
N GLU A 477 -4.32 0.88 -24.35
CA GLU A 477 -3.80 -0.50 -24.45
C GLU A 477 -4.88 -1.57 -24.21
N TRP A 478 -5.87 -1.27 -23.37
CA TRP A 478 -6.98 -2.17 -23.09
C TRP A 478 -8.16 -1.95 -24.06
N THR A 479 -7.87 -2.14 -25.31
CA THR A 479 -8.86 -2.05 -26.40
C THR A 479 -9.19 -3.43 -26.93
N PHE A 480 -10.47 -3.76 -26.91
CA PHE A 480 -11.01 -5.04 -27.35
C PHE A 480 -11.81 -4.89 -28.64
N ARG A 481 -11.72 -5.92 -29.53
CA ARG A 481 -12.39 -5.97 -30.84
C ARG A 481 -13.57 -6.93 -30.82
N PHE A 482 -14.37 -6.83 -29.76
CA PHE A 482 -15.64 -7.53 -29.61
C PHE A 482 -16.63 -6.64 -28.87
N PRO A 483 -17.95 -6.89 -28.96
CA PRO A 483 -18.97 -6.06 -28.34
C PRO A 483 -18.80 -5.99 -26.82
N ILE A 484 -18.79 -4.76 -26.26
CA ILE A 484 -18.79 -4.48 -24.83
C ILE A 484 -19.92 -3.49 -24.54
N PRO A 485 -20.79 -3.73 -23.54
CA PRO A 485 -21.86 -2.79 -23.19
C PRO A 485 -21.32 -1.39 -22.90
N CYS A 486 -21.88 -0.37 -23.51
CA CYS A 486 -21.50 1.03 -23.27
C CYS A 486 -21.58 1.38 -21.78
N ASN A 487 -22.62 0.92 -21.08
CA ASN A 487 -22.78 1.16 -19.64
C ASN A 487 -21.64 0.60 -18.81
N PHE A 488 -20.95 -0.46 -19.24
CA PHE A 488 -19.75 -0.94 -18.55
C PHE A 488 -18.58 0.06 -18.66
N ILE A 489 -18.41 0.68 -19.82
CA ILE A 489 -17.37 1.72 -20.00
C ILE A 489 -17.70 2.94 -19.13
N LEU A 490 -18.98 3.36 -19.09
CA LEU A 490 -19.43 4.43 -18.20
C LEU A 490 -19.27 4.08 -16.73
N TYR A 491 -19.55 2.82 -16.34
CA TYR A 491 -19.29 2.31 -15.00
C TYR A 491 -17.82 2.47 -14.65
N ARG A 492 -16.89 2.03 -15.51
CA ARG A 492 -15.45 2.17 -15.27
C ARG A 492 -15.02 3.63 -15.14
N MET A 493 -15.51 4.52 -16.02
CA MET A 493 -15.24 5.95 -15.97
C MET A 493 -15.61 6.56 -14.62
N ILE A 494 -16.79 6.25 -14.09
CA ILE A 494 -17.29 6.73 -12.81
C ILE A 494 -16.57 6.04 -11.66
N HIS A 495 -16.42 4.73 -11.71
CA HIS A 495 -15.83 3.90 -10.66
C HIS A 495 -14.39 4.29 -10.37
N TYR A 496 -13.55 4.34 -11.41
CA TYR A 496 -12.14 4.70 -11.26
C TYR A 496 -11.96 6.14 -10.78
N TYR A 497 -12.85 7.05 -11.16
CA TYR A 497 -12.83 8.40 -10.60
C TYR A 497 -13.20 8.40 -9.12
N LEU A 498 -14.29 7.77 -8.72
CA LEU A 498 -14.76 7.81 -7.34
C LEU A 498 -13.88 7.04 -6.35
N GLU A 499 -13.28 5.92 -6.78
CA GLU A 499 -12.55 5.00 -5.89
C GLU A 499 -11.04 5.26 -5.85
N SER A 500 -10.51 6.12 -6.73
CA SER A 500 -9.07 6.39 -6.76
C SER A 500 -8.57 7.32 -5.64
N ASP A 501 -9.44 8.14 -5.03
CA ASP A 501 -9.07 9.01 -3.91
C ASP A 501 -10.21 9.06 -2.87
N GLY A 502 -9.87 8.81 -1.61
CA GLY A 502 -10.83 8.84 -0.49
C GLY A 502 -11.52 10.22 -0.31
N LYS A 503 -10.90 11.32 -0.73
CA LYS A 503 -11.49 12.67 -0.72
C LYS A 503 -12.77 12.74 -1.56
N ARG A 504 -12.90 11.89 -2.57
CA ARG A 504 -14.05 11.83 -3.49
C ARG A 504 -15.26 11.08 -2.92
N ALA A 505 -15.16 10.49 -1.73
CA ALA A 505 -16.27 9.77 -1.07
C ALA A 505 -17.52 10.64 -0.90
N VAL A 506 -17.37 11.96 -0.76
CA VAL A 506 -18.49 12.91 -0.67
C VAL A 506 -19.35 12.95 -1.93
N LEU A 507 -18.78 12.59 -3.08
CA LEU A 507 -19.46 12.57 -4.39
C LEU A 507 -20.42 11.38 -4.54
N ARG A 508 -20.28 10.33 -3.73
CA ARG A 508 -21.20 9.17 -3.75
C ARG A 508 -22.67 9.56 -3.54
N LYS A 509 -22.91 10.69 -2.83
CA LYS A 509 -24.25 11.25 -2.61
C LYS A 509 -24.92 11.79 -3.88
N LEU A 510 -24.15 11.99 -4.95
CA LEU A 510 -24.66 12.58 -6.21
C LEU A 510 -25.26 11.54 -7.15
N ASP A 511 -25.20 10.24 -6.80
CA ASP A 511 -25.80 9.12 -7.55
C ASP A 511 -25.41 9.10 -9.05
N PHE A 512 -24.14 9.32 -9.36
CA PHE A 512 -23.64 9.41 -10.74
C PHE A 512 -24.01 8.17 -11.59
N TYR A 513 -23.98 6.99 -11.02
CA TYR A 513 -24.36 5.75 -11.73
C TYR A 513 -25.83 5.80 -12.18
N LYS A 514 -26.74 6.13 -11.28
CA LYS A 514 -28.17 6.27 -11.60
C LYS A 514 -28.43 7.35 -12.65
N LYS A 515 -27.75 8.51 -12.52
CA LYS A 515 -27.83 9.60 -13.50
C LYS A 515 -27.25 9.20 -14.86
N ALA A 516 -26.25 8.34 -14.89
CA ALA A 516 -25.70 7.75 -16.10
C ALA A 516 -26.58 6.62 -16.68
N GLY A 517 -27.72 6.31 -16.07
CA GLY A 517 -28.64 5.27 -16.52
C GLY A 517 -28.16 3.85 -16.23
N ILE A 518 -27.34 3.68 -15.20
CA ILE A 518 -26.87 2.37 -14.72
C ILE A 518 -27.73 2.00 -13.50
N SER A 519 -28.40 0.86 -13.56
CA SER A 519 -29.25 0.35 -12.47
C SER A 519 -28.40 -0.30 -11.36
N GLU A 520 -29.00 -0.51 -10.18
CA GLU A 520 -28.34 -1.23 -9.09
C GLU A 520 -27.98 -2.67 -9.47
N GLU A 521 -28.84 -3.33 -10.25
CA GLU A 521 -28.61 -4.68 -10.76
C GLU A 521 -27.41 -4.72 -11.73
N GLU A 522 -27.29 -3.72 -12.61
CA GLU A 522 -26.13 -3.58 -13.50
C GLU A 522 -24.84 -3.29 -12.75
N LEU A 523 -24.88 -2.55 -11.63
CA LEU A 523 -23.68 -2.28 -10.84
C LEU A 523 -23.04 -3.56 -10.29
N GLU A 524 -23.84 -4.51 -9.82
CA GLU A 524 -23.35 -5.82 -9.36
C GLU A 524 -22.70 -6.61 -10.49
N ILE A 525 -23.34 -6.63 -11.66
CA ILE A 525 -22.85 -7.32 -12.87
C ILE A 525 -21.53 -6.67 -13.33
N TYR A 526 -21.48 -5.34 -13.42
CA TYR A 526 -20.26 -4.64 -13.85
C TYR A 526 -19.11 -4.74 -12.85
N ALA A 527 -19.40 -4.79 -11.55
CA ALA A 527 -18.40 -5.08 -10.55
C ALA A 527 -17.83 -6.50 -10.69
N GLU A 528 -18.66 -7.47 -11.09
CA GLU A 528 -18.18 -8.83 -11.40
C GLU A 528 -17.36 -8.87 -12.69
N MET A 529 -17.79 -8.19 -13.74
CA MET A 529 -17.01 -8.03 -14.98
C MET A 529 -15.64 -7.43 -14.70
N GLU A 530 -15.59 -6.40 -13.85
CA GLU A 530 -14.32 -5.77 -13.44
C GLU A 530 -13.41 -6.75 -12.71
N ARG A 531 -13.92 -7.51 -11.74
CA ARG A 531 -13.15 -8.55 -11.04
C ARG A 531 -12.62 -9.61 -12.00
N ASN A 532 -13.42 -10.03 -13.00
CA ASN A 532 -13.01 -11.00 -13.99
C ASN A 532 -11.94 -10.43 -14.93
N PHE A 533 -12.06 -9.16 -15.34
CA PHE A 533 -11.02 -8.48 -16.11
C PHE A 533 -9.70 -8.37 -15.34
N GLN A 534 -9.74 -8.04 -14.03
CA GLN A 534 -8.54 -8.02 -13.21
C GLN A 534 -7.88 -9.42 -13.18
N LYS A 535 -8.65 -10.49 -12.99
CA LYS A 535 -8.14 -11.87 -13.05
C LYS A 535 -7.57 -12.23 -14.42
N TYR A 536 -8.20 -11.78 -15.52
CA TYR A 536 -7.69 -11.97 -16.86
C TYR A 536 -6.33 -11.28 -17.04
N MET A 537 -6.21 -10.04 -16.56
CA MET A 537 -4.98 -9.27 -16.62
C MET A 537 -3.86 -9.87 -15.74
N GLU A 538 -4.21 -10.38 -14.58
CA GLU A 538 -3.27 -10.99 -13.63
C GLU A 538 -2.89 -12.43 -14.04
N GLY A 539 -3.78 -13.18 -14.68
CA GLY A 539 -3.57 -14.57 -15.04
C GLY A 539 -3.33 -15.44 -13.80
N SER A 540 -2.18 -16.12 -13.78
CA SER A 540 -1.71 -16.89 -12.61
C SER A 540 -0.82 -16.09 -11.67
N HIS A 541 -0.49 -14.84 -12.01
CA HIS A 541 0.32 -13.97 -11.15
C HIS A 541 -0.49 -13.51 -9.94
N VAL A 542 0.10 -13.61 -8.74
CA VAL A 542 -0.47 -13.06 -7.51
C VAL A 542 0.15 -11.68 -7.29
N PRO A 543 -0.61 -10.60 -7.45
CA PRO A 543 -0.07 -9.25 -7.32
C PRO A 543 0.27 -8.93 -5.85
N LEU A 544 1.25 -8.04 -5.68
CA LEU A 544 1.76 -7.65 -4.36
C LEU A 544 0.65 -7.11 -3.43
N ARG A 545 -0.32 -6.38 -4.00
CA ARG A 545 -1.48 -5.89 -3.24
C ARG A 545 -2.32 -7.01 -2.59
N SER A 546 -2.41 -8.17 -3.24
CA SER A 546 -3.16 -9.34 -2.73
C SER A 546 -2.39 -10.10 -1.65
N MET A 547 -1.06 -9.92 -1.56
CA MET A 547 -0.21 -10.52 -0.54
C MET A 547 -0.05 -9.60 0.69
N TYR A 548 -0.50 -8.35 0.61
CA TYR A 548 -0.20 -7.35 1.63
C TYR A 548 -0.66 -7.77 3.03
N ASP A 549 -1.90 -8.17 3.17
CA ASP A 549 -2.48 -8.54 4.47
C ASP A 549 -1.85 -9.79 5.08
N GLU A 550 -1.27 -10.67 4.25
CA GLU A 550 -0.60 -11.90 4.69
C GLU A 550 0.86 -11.64 5.12
N VAL A 551 1.55 -10.74 4.44
CA VAL A 551 2.97 -10.44 4.68
C VAL A 551 3.14 -9.30 5.68
N SER A 552 2.30 -8.26 5.60
CA SER A 552 2.43 -7.07 6.45
C SER A 552 1.97 -7.35 7.88
N PRO A 553 2.77 -6.98 8.89
CA PRO A 553 2.33 -7.03 10.29
C PRO A 553 1.28 -5.97 10.66
N GLY A 554 0.86 -5.14 9.71
CA GLY A 554 -0.20 -4.15 9.87
C GLY A 554 0.26 -2.77 10.31
N LYS A 555 -0.74 -1.92 10.58
CA LYS A 555 -0.57 -0.52 10.99
C LYS A 555 -1.39 -0.21 12.24
N VAL A 556 -0.87 0.65 13.11
CA VAL A 556 -1.59 1.22 14.24
C VAL A 556 -2.00 2.65 13.88
N ASP A 557 -3.29 2.88 13.67
CA ASP A 557 -3.84 4.22 13.45
C ASP A 557 -3.86 5.02 14.76
N VAL A 558 -2.81 5.82 14.94
CA VAL A 558 -2.62 6.64 16.14
C VAL A 558 -3.65 7.79 16.19
N MET A 559 -4.09 8.30 15.03
CA MET A 559 -5.06 9.39 15.00
C MET A 559 -6.45 8.92 15.39
N ALA A 560 -6.87 7.74 14.93
CA ALA A 560 -8.12 7.14 15.37
C ALA A 560 -8.10 6.87 16.89
N TYR A 561 -6.97 6.43 17.44
CA TYR A 561 -6.80 6.28 18.90
C TYR A 561 -6.89 7.64 19.62
N TYR A 562 -6.18 8.66 19.13
CA TYR A 562 -6.21 10.01 19.69
C TYR A 562 -7.61 10.61 19.67
N ASP A 563 -8.36 10.49 18.55
CA ASP A 563 -9.71 11.01 18.44
C ASP A 563 -10.67 10.32 19.42
N ARG A 564 -10.53 9.00 19.60
CA ARG A 564 -11.28 8.27 20.62
C ARG A 564 -10.99 8.79 22.04
N ILE A 565 -9.72 8.99 22.39
CA ILE A 565 -9.34 9.56 23.69
C ILE A 565 -9.87 10.99 23.84
N ARG A 566 -9.75 11.81 22.79
CA ARG A 566 -10.24 13.20 22.77
C ARG A 566 -11.75 13.27 22.96
N ALA A 567 -12.49 12.41 22.28
CA ALA A 567 -13.94 12.31 22.45
C ALA A 567 -14.30 11.94 23.89
N ALA A 568 -13.62 10.94 24.47
CA ALA A 568 -13.79 10.56 25.87
C ALA A 568 -13.47 11.72 26.85
N PHE A 569 -12.53 12.60 26.49
CA PHE A 569 -12.22 13.79 27.29
C PHE A 569 -13.26 14.92 27.17
N ALA A 570 -13.81 15.13 25.99
CA ALA A 570 -14.75 16.22 25.73
C ALA A 570 -16.11 16.03 26.43
N LEU A 571 -16.44 14.81 26.84
CA LEU A 571 -17.76 14.39 27.28
C LEU A 571 -17.82 14.05 28.77
N ARG A 572 -16.96 14.66 29.59
CA ARG A 572 -16.93 14.46 31.05
C ARG A 572 -18.01 15.25 31.74
N ARG A 573 -19.21 14.69 31.72
CA ARG A 573 -20.39 15.20 32.44
C ARG A 573 -21.20 14.03 32.95
N LEU A 574 -21.89 14.24 34.05
CA LEU A 574 -22.98 13.36 34.48
C LEU A 574 -24.27 14.03 34.09
N GLN A 575 -25.06 13.44 33.21
CA GLN A 575 -26.43 13.87 32.96
C GLN A 575 -27.38 12.97 33.71
N ILE A 576 -28.31 13.58 34.43
CA ILE A 576 -29.33 12.87 35.21
C ILE A 576 -30.69 13.25 34.66
N PHE A 577 -31.43 12.25 34.21
CA PHE A 577 -32.77 12.37 33.68
C PHE A 577 -33.80 11.97 34.76
N TYR A 578 -34.86 12.74 34.84
CA TYR A 578 -35.92 12.55 35.78
C TYR A 578 -37.18 12.10 35.02
N ASP A 579 -37.68 10.88 35.28
CA ASP A 579 -38.96 10.40 34.73
C ASP A 579 -40.07 10.60 35.73
N ARG A 580 -41.05 11.42 35.34
CA ARG A 580 -42.26 11.74 36.12
C ARG A 580 -43.48 10.97 35.60
N GLY A 581 -43.29 9.89 34.87
CA GLY A 581 -44.35 9.03 34.31
C GLY A 581 -44.61 9.21 32.81
N SER A 582 -43.75 10.00 32.09
CA SER A 582 -43.79 10.23 30.63
C SER A 582 -42.56 9.77 29.89
N ASP A 583 -41.73 8.96 30.53
CA ASP A 583 -40.40 8.48 30.10
C ASP A 583 -39.31 9.58 30.17
N PHE A 584 -38.05 9.17 29.96
CA PHE A 584 -36.88 10.06 30.03
C PHE A 584 -36.86 11.06 28.87
N SER A 585 -36.59 12.34 29.17
CA SER A 585 -36.48 13.40 28.14
C SER A 585 -35.35 14.38 28.45
N GLU A 586 -34.78 15.00 27.42
CA GLU A 586 -33.74 16.03 27.54
C GLU A 586 -34.22 17.26 28.32
N THR A 587 -35.51 17.59 28.20
CA THR A 587 -36.13 18.74 28.88
C THR A 587 -36.28 18.55 30.36
N ASP A 588 -36.30 17.30 30.85
CA ASP A 588 -36.39 16.96 32.28
C ASP A 588 -35.07 16.25 32.69
N SER A 589 -33.96 16.92 32.48
CA SER A 589 -32.65 16.47 32.87
C SER A 589 -31.79 17.58 33.46
N ALA A 590 -30.75 17.19 34.20
CA ALA A 590 -29.74 18.11 34.75
C ALA A 590 -28.35 17.58 34.44
N VAL A 591 -27.43 18.50 34.05
CA VAL A 591 -26.06 18.18 33.69
C VAL A 591 -25.12 18.70 34.76
N TYR A 592 -24.22 17.83 35.21
CA TYR A 592 -23.21 18.11 36.21
C TYR A 592 -21.80 17.89 35.65
N PRO A 593 -20.88 18.86 35.79
CA PRO A 593 -19.50 18.69 35.33
C PRO A 593 -18.82 17.57 36.14
N MET A 594 -18.08 16.68 35.47
CA MET A 594 -17.37 15.59 36.10
C MET A 594 -15.86 15.83 35.96
N ALA A 595 -15.12 15.76 37.04
CA ALA A 595 -13.66 15.89 37.04
C ALA A 595 -13.00 14.68 36.38
N ARG A 596 -11.71 14.79 36.09
CA ARG A 596 -10.91 13.72 35.48
C ARG A 596 -10.87 12.45 36.35
N SER A 597 -10.91 12.60 37.65
CA SER A 597 -10.91 11.51 38.63
C SER A 597 -12.30 10.94 38.89
N GLY A 598 -13.35 11.67 38.52
CA GLY A 598 -14.74 11.27 38.82
C GLY A 598 -15.56 12.41 39.41
N LEU A 599 -16.62 12.04 40.09
CA LEU A 599 -17.62 12.94 40.67
C LEU A 599 -18.07 12.40 42.01
N ASP A 600 -18.22 13.30 43.00
CA ASP A 600 -18.96 13.08 44.24
C ASP A 600 -20.06 14.14 44.32
N LEU A 601 -21.32 13.72 44.22
CA LEU A 601 -22.47 14.61 44.05
C LEU A 601 -23.67 14.15 44.90
N CYS A 602 -24.34 15.10 45.53
CA CYS A 602 -25.57 14.87 46.22
C CYS A 602 -26.69 15.72 45.60
N ILE A 603 -27.68 15.09 44.98
CA ILE A 603 -28.78 15.75 44.27
C ILE A 603 -30.11 15.57 45.02
N ALA A 604 -30.99 16.56 44.98
CA ALA A 604 -32.37 16.41 45.42
C ALA A 604 -33.18 15.54 44.43
N VAL A 605 -33.96 14.63 44.94
CA VAL A 605 -34.89 13.82 44.16
C VAL A 605 -36.30 14.34 44.46
N PRO A 606 -36.96 15.00 43.49
CA PRO A 606 -38.33 15.48 43.66
C PRO A 606 -39.33 14.33 43.93
N ASP A 607 -40.34 14.58 44.73
CA ASP A 607 -41.30 13.55 45.17
C ASP A 607 -42.15 12.96 44.01
N ASP A 608 -42.28 13.68 42.91
CA ASP A 608 -43.04 13.27 41.72
C ASP A 608 -42.21 12.45 40.71
N VAL A 609 -40.92 12.23 40.97
CA VAL A 609 -40.03 11.43 40.09
C VAL A 609 -40.21 9.95 40.42
N GLN A 610 -40.47 9.16 39.38
CA GLN A 610 -40.70 7.71 39.47
C GLN A 610 -39.44 6.90 39.18
N ARG A 611 -38.62 7.35 38.19
CA ARG A 611 -37.36 6.70 37.77
C ARG A 611 -36.27 7.75 37.55
N LEU A 612 -35.02 7.30 37.67
CA LEU A 612 -33.84 8.12 37.34
C LEU A 612 -32.97 7.37 36.35
N ARG A 613 -32.39 8.12 35.39
CA ARG A 613 -31.32 7.61 34.54
C ARG A 613 -30.10 8.50 34.69
N LEU A 614 -28.94 7.90 34.92
CA LEU A 614 -27.67 8.55 35.09
C LEU A 614 -26.81 8.17 33.93
N ASP A 615 -26.39 9.15 33.11
CA ASP A 615 -25.53 8.98 31.95
C ASP A 615 -24.14 9.62 32.25
N PRO A 616 -23.19 8.82 32.73
CA PRO A 616 -21.86 9.33 33.11
C PRO A 616 -20.92 9.47 31.89
N GLY A 617 -21.17 10.48 31.07
CA GLY A 617 -20.43 10.74 29.83
C GLY A 617 -21.07 10.14 28.59
N GLU A 618 -20.43 10.34 27.45
CA GLU A 618 -20.90 9.87 26.13
C GLU A 618 -19.79 9.06 25.41
N ALA A 619 -18.90 8.42 26.15
CA ALA A 619 -17.77 7.70 25.59
C ALA A 619 -17.62 6.30 26.20
N ALA A 620 -17.09 5.38 25.38
CA ALA A 620 -16.62 4.09 25.87
C ALA A 620 -15.54 4.25 26.95
N GLY A 621 -15.54 3.37 27.96
CA GLY A 621 -14.54 3.41 29.01
C GLY A 621 -14.95 2.67 30.29
N GLY A 622 -14.06 2.71 31.29
CA GLY A 622 -14.29 2.10 32.59
C GLY A 622 -14.67 3.11 33.66
N LEU A 623 -15.67 2.76 34.45
CA LEU A 623 -16.15 3.53 35.59
C LEU A 623 -16.22 2.64 36.85
N ILE A 624 -15.99 3.26 38.00
CA ILE A 624 -16.25 2.64 39.32
C ILE A 624 -17.39 3.41 39.99
N LEU A 625 -18.49 2.77 40.14
CA LEU A 625 -19.62 3.30 40.95
C LEU A 625 -19.35 2.99 42.41
N LYS A 626 -18.80 3.98 43.15
CA LYS A 626 -18.41 3.85 44.56
C LYS A 626 -19.65 3.92 45.47
N LYS A 627 -20.58 4.80 45.11
CA LYS A 627 -21.77 5.04 45.94
C LYS A 627 -22.98 5.45 45.09
N LEU A 628 -24.08 4.83 45.36
CA LEU A 628 -25.38 5.22 44.81
C LEU A 628 -26.43 4.92 45.88
N THR A 629 -26.68 5.92 46.76
CA THR A 629 -27.52 5.74 47.97
C THR A 629 -28.43 6.92 48.18
N PHE A 630 -29.65 6.66 48.63
CA PHE A 630 -30.59 7.71 49.03
C PHE A 630 -30.32 8.24 50.44
N GLU A 631 -30.83 9.44 50.76
CA GLU A 631 -30.63 10.10 52.06
C GLU A 631 -31.20 9.27 53.23
N ASN A 632 -32.22 8.46 52.98
CA ASN A 632 -32.79 7.51 53.96
C ASN A 632 -31.88 6.27 54.21
N GLY A 633 -30.68 6.24 53.66
CA GLY A 633 -29.68 5.17 53.84
C GLY A 633 -29.88 3.93 52.96
N LYS A 634 -30.91 3.89 52.12
CA LYS A 634 -31.13 2.77 51.17
C LYS A 634 -30.26 2.89 49.97
N ALA A 635 -29.56 1.80 49.61
CA ALA A 635 -28.87 1.73 48.33
C ALA A 635 -29.85 1.71 47.15
N ALA A 636 -29.54 2.44 46.08
CA ALA A 636 -30.39 2.40 44.89
C ALA A 636 -30.19 1.05 44.16
N VAL A 637 -31.30 0.45 43.77
CA VAL A 637 -31.32 -0.71 42.88
C VAL A 637 -31.35 -0.19 41.45
N PHE A 638 -30.43 -0.61 40.61
CA PHE A 638 -30.31 -0.11 39.25
C PHE A 638 -29.96 -1.21 38.26
N THR A 639 -30.22 -0.94 37.00
CA THR A 639 -29.73 -1.68 35.86
C THR A 639 -28.69 -0.84 35.12
N SER A 640 -27.80 -1.47 34.33
CA SER A 640 -26.78 -0.78 33.51
C SER A 640 -26.58 -1.50 32.20
N ASN A 641 -26.27 -0.76 31.14
CA ASN A 641 -25.81 -1.31 29.87
C ASN A 641 -24.28 -1.57 29.84
N GLY A 642 -23.59 -1.22 30.93
CA GLY A 642 -22.16 -1.52 31.10
C GLY A 642 -21.88 -2.98 31.47
N PHE A 643 -20.76 -3.54 30.96
CA PHE A 643 -20.32 -4.87 31.37
C PHE A 643 -19.78 -4.84 32.81
N PRO A 644 -20.37 -5.61 33.75
CA PRO A 644 -19.92 -5.61 35.14
C PRO A 644 -18.63 -6.36 35.32
N MET A 645 -17.64 -5.71 35.93
CA MET A 645 -16.32 -6.28 36.23
C MET A 645 -16.11 -6.64 37.72
N GLY A 646 -17.16 -6.52 38.52
CA GLY A 646 -17.14 -6.72 39.99
C GLY A 646 -16.69 -5.46 40.74
N GLU A 647 -16.95 -5.44 42.05
CA GLU A 647 -16.58 -4.35 42.98
C GLU A 647 -17.02 -2.93 42.51
N GLY A 648 -18.23 -2.84 41.92
CA GLY A 648 -18.74 -1.56 41.41
C GLY A 648 -18.11 -1.08 40.11
N ARG A 649 -17.28 -1.89 39.48
CA ARG A 649 -16.60 -1.55 38.20
C ARG A 649 -17.46 -1.97 37.01
N TYR A 650 -17.55 -1.08 36.04
CA TYR A 650 -18.29 -1.28 34.78
C TYR A 650 -17.43 -0.84 33.60
N TYR A 651 -17.50 -1.60 32.51
CA TYR A 651 -16.89 -1.21 31.22
C TYR A 651 -18.00 -0.97 30.19
N PHE A 652 -17.97 0.18 29.55
CA PHE A 652 -18.91 0.57 28.51
C PHE A 652 -18.20 0.49 27.15
N GLY A 653 -18.70 -0.37 26.27
CA GLY A 653 -18.14 -0.56 24.93
C GLY A 653 -18.63 0.44 23.89
N GLY A 654 -19.64 1.25 24.23
CA GLY A 654 -20.28 2.25 23.36
C GLY A 654 -20.31 3.64 23.98
N GLY A 655 -20.77 4.61 23.18
CA GLY A 655 -20.82 6.03 23.55
C GLY A 655 -22.03 6.47 24.39
N ASP A 656 -22.79 5.56 24.99
CA ASP A 656 -24.00 5.87 25.74
C ASP A 656 -24.07 5.05 27.06
N PRO A 657 -23.16 5.33 28.02
CA PRO A 657 -23.14 4.66 29.30
C PRO A 657 -24.35 5.07 30.16
N GLN A 658 -25.08 4.09 30.74
CA GLN A 658 -26.27 4.34 31.48
C GLN A 658 -26.36 3.50 32.77
N PHE A 659 -26.88 4.14 33.85
CA PHE A 659 -27.35 3.50 35.04
C PHE A 659 -28.85 3.92 35.25
N VAL A 660 -29.77 2.98 35.27
CA VAL A 660 -31.21 3.25 35.38
C VAL A 660 -31.71 2.75 36.71
N ILE A 661 -32.30 3.63 37.50
CA ILE A 661 -32.98 3.34 38.77
C ILE A 661 -34.49 3.30 38.48
N ASP A 662 -35.07 2.09 38.46
CA ASP A 662 -36.47 1.86 38.08
C ASP A 662 -37.48 2.13 39.17
N SER A 663 -37.06 2.29 40.41
CA SER A 663 -37.93 2.59 41.52
C SER A 663 -37.26 3.46 42.58
N ILE A 664 -37.94 4.50 42.99
CA ILE A 664 -37.47 5.45 43.99
C ILE A 664 -38.17 5.12 45.30
N PRO A 665 -37.45 4.91 46.43
CA PRO A 665 -38.09 4.60 47.71
C PRO A 665 -38.86 5.81 48.28
N GLU A 666 -39.89 5.58 49.04
CA GLU A 666 -40.58 6.64 49.79
C GLU A 666 -39.59 7.37 50.71
N ASN A 667 -39.73 8.70 50.80
CA ASN A 667 -38.85 9.60 51.54
C ASN A 667 -37.38 9.50 51.06
N ALA A 668 -37.15 9.42 49.76
CA ALA A 668 -35.84 9.35 49.14
C ALA A 668 -34.96 10.56 49.48
N GLY A 669 -35.55 11.77 49.50
CA GLY A 669 -34.89 13.02 49.81
C GLY A 669 -33.83 13.41 48.79
N LYS A 670 -32.63 12.96 49.02
CA LYS A 670 -31.47 13.17 48.11
C LYS A 670 -30.88 11.85 47.66
N LEU A 671 -30.29 11.85 46.47
CA LEU A 671 -29.43 10.76 45.94
C LEU A 671 -27.97 11.18 46.00
N HIS A 672 -27.15 10.38 46.67
CA HIS A 672 -25.71 10.54 46.69
C HIS A 672 -25.09 9.65 45.59
N VAL A 673 -24.38 10.25 44.68
CA VAL A 673 -23.71 9.60 43.53
C VAL A 673 -22.20 9.83 43.62
N GLU A 674 -21.45 8.76 43.75
CA GLU A 674 -19.98 8.81 43.71
C GLU A 674 -19.47 7.89 42.61
N ILE A 675 -18.86 8.49 41.61
CA ILE A 675 -18.30 7.81 40.43
C ILE A 675 -16.82 8.15 40.28
N GLU A 676 -16.01 7.16 40.10
CA GLU A 676 -14.58 7.29 39.75
C GLU A 676 -14.36 6.85 38.29
N VAL A 677 -13.57 7.60 37.52
CA VAL A 677 -13.22 7.26 36.14
C VAL A 677 -11.93 6.46 36.15
N MET A 678 -11.95 5.26 35.60
CA MET A 678 -10.78 4.41 35.46
C MET A 678 -9.86 4.95 34.36
N LYS A 679 -8.53 4.70 34.52
CA LYS A 679 -7.61 4.87 33.39
C LYS A 679 -7.92 3.84 32.31
N GLU A 680 -7.80 4.22 31.05
CA GLU A 680 -8.24 3.36 29.94
C GLU A 680 -7.52 2.00 29.92
N THR A 681 -6.20 1.99 30.13
CA THR A 681 -5.42 0.75 30.22
C THR A 681 -5.87 -0.17 31.36
N GLU A 682 -6.14 0.40 32.54
CA GLU A 682 -6.64 -0.35 33.68
C GLU A 682 -8.06 -0.89 33.45
N ALA A 683 -8.91 -0.11 32.76
CA ALA A 683 -10.27 -0.50 32.42
C ALA A 683 -10.27 -1.65 31.40
N GLN A 684 -9.43 -1.57 30.37
CA GLN A 684 -9.29 -2.62 29.35
C GLN A 684 -8.74 -3.92 29.97
N ASP A 685 -7.69 -3.83 30.78
CA ASP A 685 -7.14 -4.99 31.47
C ASP A 685 -8.15 -5.67 32.41
N ALA A 686 -8.90 -4.87 33.17
CA ALA A 686 -9.95 -5.39 34.05
C ALA A 686 -11.11 -6.02 33.25
N PHE A 687 -11.49 -5.41 32.13
CA PHE A 687 -12.51 -5.95 31.23
C PHE A 687 -12.07 -7.32 30.68
N TRP A 688 -10.87 -7.42 30.10
CA TRP A 688 -10.40 -8.68 29.50
C TRP A 688 -10.25 -9.79 30.54
N LYS A 689 -9.75 -9.48 31.73
CA LYS A 689 -9.68 -10.46 32.84
C LYS A 689 -11.09 -10.97 33.24
N SER A 690 -12.04 -10.06 33.40
CA SER A 690 -13.41 -10.41 33.79
C SER A 690 -14.14 -11.17 32.68
N PHE A 691 -13.99 -10.73 31.44
CA PHE A 691 -14.57 -11.39 30.27
C PHE A 691 -14.05 -12.81 30.08
N SER A 692 -12.71 -13.00 30.14
CA SER A 692 -12.09 -14.31 30.03
C SER A 692 -12.53 -15.27 31.13
N LYS A 693 -12.70 -14.77 32.36
CA LYS A 693 -13.19 -15.57 33.49
C LYS A 693 -14.63 -16.04 33.22
N ILE A 694 -15.54 -15.12 32.86
CA ILE A 694 -16.94 -15.43 32.59
C ILE A 694 -17.08 -16.38 31.39
N SER A 695 -16.28 -16.16 30.33
CA SER A 695 -16.25 -17.05 29.16
C SER A 695 -15.85 -18.48 29.55
N SER A 696 -14.76 -18.62 30.34
CA SER A 696 -14.31 -19.93 30.83
C SER A 696 -15.34 -20.63 31.72
N GLU A 697 -16.01 -19.89 32.60
CA GLU A 697 -17.07 -20.43 33.47
C GLU A 697 -18.28 -20.91 32.64
N LYS A 698 -18.69 -20.15 31.62
CA LYS A 698 -19.73 -20.57 30.68
C LYS A 698 -19.36 -21.76 29.85
N ASP A 699 -18.15 -21.85 29.37
CA ASP A 699 -17.65 -23.00 28.62
C ASP A 699 -17.67 -24.28 29.46
N GLN A 700 -17.28 -24.18 30.75
CA GLN A 700 -17.35 -25.29 31.70
C GLN A 700 -18.79 -25.71 31.95
N GLU A 701 -19.74 -24.76 32.09
CA GLU A 701 -21.16 -25.04 32.29
C GLU A 701 -21.77 -25.68 31.03
N ILE A 702 -21.44 -25.19 29.84
CA ILE A 702 -21.88 -25.80 28.57
C ILE A 702 -21.34 -27.24 28.46
N GLN A 703 -20.10 -27.50 28.84
CA GLN A 703 -19.56 -28.86 28.87
C GLN A 703 -20.25 -29.75 29.90
N ARG A 704 -20.63 -29.19 31.05
CA ARG A 704 -21.38 -29.91 32.09
C ARG A 704 -22.79 -30.27 31.61
N LEU A 705 -23.48 -29.29 31.00
CA LEU A 705 -24.83 -29.51 30.45
C LEU A 705 -24.83 -30.52 29.30
N ASN A 706 -23.83 -30.43 28.40
CA ASN A 706 -23.69 -31.40 27.31
C ASN A 706 -23.43 -32.82 27.83
N ARG A 707 -22.65 -32.97 28.91
CA ARG A 707 -22.49 -34.28 29.57
C ARG A 707 -23.82 -34.80 30.14
N GLN A 708 -24.58 -33.95 30.83
CA GLN A 708 -25.91 -34.31 31.36
C GLN A 708 -26.88 -34.69 30.24
N ILE A 709 -26.91 -33.96 29.13
CA ILE A 709 -27.73 -34.28 27.95
C ILE A 709 -27.32 -35.65 27.39
N HIS A 710 -26.04 -35.91 27.27
CA HIS A 710 -25.52 -37.17 26.77
C HIS A 710 -25.88 -38.37 27.72
N GLU A 711 -25.82 -38.17 29.04
CA GLU A 711 -26.24 -39.15 30.01
C GLU A 711 -27.75 -39.39 29.92
N MET A 712 -28.58 -38.35 29.79
CA MET A 712 -30.02 -38.46 29.57
C MET A 712 -30.36 -39.24 28.28
N GLU A 713 -29.67 -38.90 27.19
CA GLU A 713 -29.84 -39.59 25.89
C GLU A 713 -29.47 -41.06 25.93
N ASN A 714 -28.57 -41.47 26.80
CA ASN A 714 -28.15 -42.84 26.99
C ASN A 714 -29.08 -43.65 27.91
N THR A 715 -30.03 -43.01 28.58
CA THR A 715 -31.01 -43.71 29.42
C THR A 715 -31.94 -44.63 28.60
N LYS A 716 -32.37 -45.75 29.20
CA LYS A 716 -33.32 -46.66 28.58
C LYS A 716 -34.65 -45.97 28.21
N ALA A 717 -35.11 -45.06 29.05
CA ALA A 717 -36.30 -44.27 28.83
C ALA A 717 -36.23 -43.40 27.57
N TRP A 718 -35.10 -42.69 27.34
CA TRP A 718 -34.91 -41.84 26.17
C TRP A 718 -34.74 -42.64 24.88
N LYS A 719 -34.04 -43.76 24.94
CA LYS A 719 -33.91 -44.68 23.81
C LYS A 719 -35.28 -45.28 23.42
N LEU A 720 -36.11 -45.59 24.39
CA LEU A 720 -37.49 -46.05 24.15
C LEU A 720 -38.35 -44.95 23.53
N TYR A 721 -38.30 -43.73 24.06
CA TYR A 721 -39.01 -42.55 23.53
C TYR A 721 -38.62 -42.25 22.06
N ARG A 722 -37.32 -42.25 21.73
CA ARG A 722 -36.86 -42.08 20.33
C ARG A 722 -37.33 -43.21 19.42
N SER A 723 -37.46 -44.46 19.91
CA SER A 723 -37.94 -45.57 19.10
C SER A 723 -39.43 -45.47 18.80
N ILE A 724 -40.23 -44.87 19.73
CA ILE A 724 -41.66 -44.64 19.55
C ILE A 724 -41.92 -43.45 18.60
N LYS A 725 -41.07 -42.43 18.63
CA LYS A 725 -41.23 -41.21 17.78
C LYS A 725 -40.72 -41.42 16.33
N LYS A 726 -40.00 -42.51 16.05
CA LYS A 726 -39.58 -42.91 14.70
C LYS A 726 -40.54 -43.87 14.00
N LYS A 727 -41.59 -44.33 14.68
CA LYS A 727 -42.78 -45.01 14.11
C LYS A 727 -43.91 -43.98 13.94
#